data_1aeae9bc920a510fbd6e0c415755baa4
#
_entry.id   1aeae9bc920a510fbd6e0c415755baa4
#
_cell.length_a   1.000
_cell.length_b   1.000
_cell.length_c   1.000
_cell.angle_alpha   90.00
_cell.angle_beta   90.00
_cell.angle_gamma   90.00
#
_symmetry.space_group_name_H-M   'P 1'
#
loop_
_entity.id
_entity.type
_entity.pdbx_description
1 polymer ?
#
loop_
_entity_poly.entity_id
_entity_poly.type
_entity_poly.pdbx_seq_one_letter_code
_entity_poly.pdbx_strand_id
1 'polypeptide(L)'
;MAEFWSNNDRGYRLRLWVDQVSQDAVANTSQVRFQLAILNTAATFASYSCSAFIDFDGGRRLNWSGSPNMTSQNSTIMLIDETVTVNHGDDGKKIFGFMARFVGGGGYSPSTLEIGGNSFTLTDLQRSSNLKVSSAVFGKEVTITIDRQNPTFKHTVRYQIGDSSGTIASNVDTSATWTIPLDLINKFTNTVNAQGTILVDSYLQGSKIGTQSTTVNISVPDNIKPTLTGLTLTETNETVKRILTGNNFVQILSNIRADFSGASGVYGSSITGYYAEIVGKNQSINSNGATLGIMNYSGSVLVRARVSDSRGRWSDFKEIEINVLEYFAPSIKFDVTRVGATSSTLQVLRNAKIAPLTVNGVQKNTMRLTFKVTPYGKDSYTTDTGPASGDWAGVSSLVNSSANLAGVYAADKSWEILAVLEDKFTDASSKAPVPVESVALSYDQSGLGVGKIRERGALDVAGDIYANNKPIQQYQLTGNDGVSIQAKNDWNDYTQAGFYRGSNLKNSPGGLTSPWFHVVVLKHSNDWIVQQATEYNGNTFFVRGKTNGKWGSWIKYVNDKHTNLINTGWKPAGYANSYYKRAGDVLTIKYDFAGNGEAITFAVLPKEVLTAPQNYMLTIAVWDADGTANSHVQIDKGGNTLTALKTKNGSNYFGQLTIML
;
A
#
# COMPACT_ATOMS: atom_id res chain seq x y z
N MET A 1 35.28 -26.94 -52.37
CA MET A 1 34.65 -27.04 -53.72
C MET A 1 33.45 -27.97 -53.65
N ALA A 2 32.27 -27.51 -53.95
CA ALA A 2 31.07 -28.32 -54.06
C ALA A 2 30.75 -28.53 -55.54
N GLU A 3 30.19 -29.67 -55.85
CA GLU A 3 29.95 -30.12 -57.21
C GLU A 3 28.48 -30.47 -57.42
N PHE A 4 27.90 -30.00 -58.54
CA PHE A 4 26.50 -30.11 -58.87
C PHE A 4 26.35 -30.57 -60.33
N TRP A 5 25.36 -31.38 -60.58
CA TRP A 5 25.13 -32.00 -61.87
C TRP A 5 23.72 -31.73 -62.39
N SER A 6 23.61 -31.51 -63.69
CA SER A 6 22.32 -31.38 -64.37
C SER A 6 21.65 -32.75 -64.61
N ASN A 7 20.43 -32.67 -65.14
CA ASN A 7 19.85 -33.77 -65.90
C ASN A 7 20.79 -34.21 -67.00
N ASN A 8 20.60 -35.41 -67.49
CA ASN A 8 21.31 -35.94 -68.65
C ASN A 8 20.40 -35.84 -69.89
N ASP A 9 20.84 -35.16 -70.91
CA ASP A 9 20.19 -35.13 -72.23
C ASP A 9 21.09 -35.84 -73.25
N ARG A 10 20.80 -37.13 -73.53
CA ARG A 10 21.48 -37.94 -74.53
C ARG A 10 23.01 -37.97 -74.41
N GLY A 11 23.49 -38.04 -73.17
CA GLY A 11 24.91 -38.08 -72.86
C GLY A 11 25.57 -36.72 -72.59
N TYR A 12 24.79 -35.66 -72.60
CA TYR A 12 25.26 -34.34 -72.21
C TYR A 12 24.79 -33.99 -70.82
N ARG A 13 25.68 -33.38 -70.03
CA ARG A 13 25.39 -32.92 -68.69
C ARG A 13 26.16 -31.63 -68.42
N LEU A 14 25.56 -30.78 -67.62
CA LEU A 14 26.29 -29.68 -66.95
C LEU A 14 26.94 -30.20 -65.69
N ARG A 15 28.11 -29.68 -65.40
CA ARG A 15 28.81 -29.82 -64.15
C ARG A 15 29.15 -28.42 -63.67
N LEU A 16 28.70 -28.08 -62.48
CA LEU A 16 28.98 -26.81 -61.85
C LEU A 16 29.78 -27.08 -60.58
N TRP A 17 30.89 -26.40 -60.46
CA TRP A 17 31.63 -26.30 -59.21
C TRP A 17 31.43 -24.92 -58.63
N VAL A 18 31.20 -24.90 -57.33
CA VAL A 18 31.08 -23.70 -56.52
C VAL A 18 32.13 -23.81 -55.42
N ASP A 19 33.04 -22.83 -55.38
CA ASP A 19 34.14 -22.85 -54.42
C ASP A 19 34.37 -21.47 -53.80
N GLN A 20 34.52 -21.46 -52.51
CA GLN A 20 34.95 -20.26 -51.82
C GLN A 20 36.47 -20.16 -51.85
N VAL A 21 37.03 -19.25 -52.63
CA VAL A 21 38.47 -19.18 -52.89
C VAL A 21 39.21 -18.25 -51.91
N SER A 22 38.53 -17.27 -51.37
CA SER A 22 39.13 -16.40 -50.35
C SER A 22 38.05 -15.67 -49.55
N GLN A 23 38.47 -15.10 -48.45
CA GLN A 23 37.63 -14.33 -47.55
C GLN A 23 38.32 -12.99 -47.24
N ASP A 24 37.51 -11.93 -47.15
CA ASP A 24 37.91 -10.66 -46.58
C ASP A 24 37.01 -10.29 -45.42
N ALA A 25 37.49 -10.51 -44.20
CA ALA A 25 36.73 -10.22 -43.00
C ALA A 25 36.57 -8.70 -42.79
N VAL A 26 37.42 -7.84 -43.28
CA VAL A 26 37.28 -6.39 -43.19
C VAL A 26 36.18 -5.92 -44.11
N ALA A 27 36.19 -6.31 -45.36
CA ALA A 27 35.18 -5.98 -46.35
C ALA A 27 33.86 -6.73 -46.14
N ASN A 28 33.83 -7.74 -45.28
CA ASN A 28 32.68 -8.64 -45.04
C ASN A 28 32.26 -9.39 -46.32
N THR A 29 33.24 -9.87 -47.08
CA THR A 29 33.01 -10.51 -48.37
C THR A 29 33.78 -11.81 -48.50
N SER A 30 33.32 -12.66 -49.40
CA SER A 30 34.07 -13.82 -49.89
C SER A 30 34.16 -13.78 -51.40
N GLN A 31 35.26 -14.29 -51.91
CA GLN A 31 35.38 -14.57 -53.34
C GLN A 31 34.91 -15.99 -53.62
N VAL A 32 33.93 -16.09 -54.49
CA VAL A 32 33.33 -17.36 -54.89
C VAL A 32 33.58 -17.59 -56.34
N ARG A 33 34.22 -18.70 -56.64
CA ARG A 33 34.46 -19.11 -58.01
C ARG A 33 33.38 -20.07 -58.47
N PHE A 34 32.77 -19.75 -59.55
CA PHE A 34 31.84 -20.58 -60.28
C PHE A 34 32.50 -21.13 -61.53
N GLN A 35 32.53 -22.45 -61.67
CA GLN A 35 33.07 -23.09 -62.85
C GLN A 35 31.96 -23.96 -63.44
N LEU A 36 31.42 -23.58 -64.58
CA LEU A 36 30.38 -24.31 -65.27
C LEU A 36 30.98 -24.95 -66.52
N ALA A 37 30.89 -26.23 -66.58
CA ALA A 37 31.33 -26.99 -67.75
C ALA A 37 30.19 -27.83 -68.33
N ILE A 38 30.24 -28.05 -69.60
CA ILE A 38 29.42 -29.06 -70.27
C ILE A 38 30.28 -30.28 -70.57
N LEU A 39 29.76 -31.44 -70.23
CA LEU A 39 30.36 -32.74 -70.49
C LEU A 39 29.59 -33.41 -71.62
N ASN A 40 30.34 -33.97 -72.55
CA ASN A 40 29.80 -34.80 -73.62
C ASN A 40 30.28 -36.25 -73.45
N THR A 41 29.35 -37.15 -73.12
CA THR A 41 29.61 -38.60 -73.11
C THR A 41 29.06 -39.28 -74.36
N ALA A 42 28.46 -38.48 -75.27
CA ALA A 42 27.92 -38.95 -76.52
C ALA A 42 29.00 -39.03 -77.61
N ALA A 43 28.74 -39.75 -78.69
CA ALA A 43 29.74 -39.96 -79.72
C ALA A 43 29.99 -38.74 -80.62
N THR A 44 29.00 -37.87 -80.84
CA THR A 44 29.09 -36.73 -81.75
C THR A 44 28.24 -35.56 -81.29
N PHE A 45 28.66 -34.36 -81.60
CA PHE A 45 27.96 -33.12 -81.34
C PHE A 45 28.11 -32.17 -82.54
N ALA A 46 26.98 -31.62 -83.01
CA ALA A 46 27.00 -30.53 -84.01
C ALA A 46 27.26 -29.18 -83.33
N SER A 47 28.25 -28.44 -83.79
CA SER A 47 28.50 -27.11 -83.28
C SER A 47 27.36 -26.14 -83.68
N TYR A 48 26.70 -25.57 -82.69
CA TYR A 48 25.65 -24.60 -82.86
C TYR A 48 25.61 -23.59 -81.73
N SER A 49 24.93 -22.48 -81.94
CA SER A 49 24.87 -21.39 -80.98
C SER A 49 24.10 -21.83 -79.73
N CYS A 50 24.76 -21.70 -78.61
CA CYS A 50 24.21 -22.03 -77.31
C CYS A 50 24.39 -20.86 -76.35
N SER A 51 23.65 -20.87 -75.29
CA SER A 51 23.83 -19.96 -74.16
C SER A 51 23.84 -20.77 -72.86
N ALA A 52 24.49 -20.25 -71.89
CA ALA A 52 24.46 -20.76 -70.54
C ALA A 52 24.48 -19.60 -69.53
N PHE A 53 23.90 -19.83 -68.41
CA PHE A 53 23.97 -18.86 -67.31
C PHE A 53 24.00 -19.55 -65.95
N ILE A 54 24.52 -18.81 -64.98
CA ILE A 54 24.42 -19.14 -63.56
C ILE A 54 23.71 -18.01 -62.90
N ASP A 55 22.56 -18.27 -62.32
CA ASP A 55 21.87 -17.32 -61.41
C ASP A 55 22.31 -17.65 -60.00
N PHE A 56 22.66 -16.62 -59.24
CA PHE A 56 23.13 -16.75 -57.87
C PHE A 56 22.82 -15.50 -57.04
N ASP A 57 22.83 -15.69 -55.74
CA ASP A 57 22.77 -14.58 -54.74
C ASP A 57 21.70 -13.51 -55.05
N GLY A 58 20.45 -13.93 -55.15
CA GLY A 58 19.30 -13.02 -55.28
C GLY A 58 19.09 -12.40 -56.63
N GLY A 59 19.53 -13.04 -57.70
CA GLY A 59 19.25 -12.61 -59.10
C GLY A 59 20.48 -12.06 -59.84
N ARG A 60 21.67 -12.15 -59.29
CA ARG A 60 22.92 -11.88 -60.03
C ARG A 60 23.12 -13.01 -61.05
N ARG A 61 23.66 -12.68 -62.16
CA ARG A 61 23.80 -13.63 -63.28
C ARG A 61 25.19 -13.53 -63.92
N LEU A 62 25.77 -14.73 -64.12
CA LEU A 62 26.89 -14.93 -65.04
C LEU A 62 26.38 -15.52 -66.33
N ASN A 63 26.78 -14.99 -67.45
CA ASN A 63 26.31 -15.40 -68.78
C ASN A 63 27.44 -15.90 -69.63
N TRP A 64 27.14 -16.88 -70.44
CA TRP A 64 27.99 -17.35 -71.51
C TRP A 64 27.17 -17.55 -72.78
N SER A 65 27.76 -17.28 -73.89
CA SER A 65 27.17 -17.61 -75.20
C SER A 65 28.30 -17.98 -76.18
N GLY A 66 28.04 -18.97 -76.98
CA GLY A 66 29.02 -19.45 -77.94
C GLY A 66 28.58 -20.75 -78.61
N SER A 67 29.49 -21.34 -79.38
CA SER A 67 29.27 -22.62 -80.01
C SER A 67 30.33 -23.60 -79.49
N PRO A 68 30.02 -24.36 -78.43
CA PRO A 68 31.01 -25.21 -77.82
C PRO A 68 31.35 -26.42 -78.75
N ASN A 69 32.64 -26.68 -78.97
CA ASN A 69 33.03 -27.86 -79.76
C ASN A 69 33.03 -29.12 -78.89
N MET A 70 31.96 -29.89 -79.02
CA MET A 70 31.77 -31.15 -78.28
C MET A 70 31.79 -32.39 -79.19
N THR A 71 32.55 -32.37 -80.26
CA THR A 71 32.61 -33.47 -81.22
C THR A 71 33.38 -34.69 -80.71
N SER A 72 34.24 -34.51 -79.73
CA SER A 72 34.98 -35.62 -79.11
C SER A 72 34.19 -36.20 -77.91
N GLN A 73 33.96 -37.48 -77.93
CA GLN A 73 33.37 -38.20 -76.80
C GLN A 73 34.20 -38.06 -75.53
N ASN A 74 33.56 -37.95 -74.39
CA ASN A 74 34.15 -37.69 -73.08
C ASN A 74 34.90 -36.34 -72.98
N SER A 75 34.58 -35.39 -73.85
CA SER A 75 35.11 -34.00 -73.75
C SER A 75 34.37 -33.20 -72.67
N THR A 76 35.12 -32.33 -72.05
CA THR A 76 34.61 -31.37 -71.09
C THR A 76 35.03 -29.97 -71.59
N ILE A 77 34.03 -29.10 -71.72
CA ILE A 77 34.27 -27.72 -72.15
C ILE A 77 33.84 -26.78 -71.06
N MET A 78 34.74 -25.94 -70.59
CA MET A 78 34.44 -24.88 -69.65
C MET A 78 33.66 -23.79 -70.36
N LEU A 79 32.49 -23.46 -69.82
CA LEU A 79 31.61 -22.40 -70.31
C LEU A 79 31.83 -21.12 -69.52
N ILE A 80 31.80 -21.23 -68.21
CA ILE A 80 31.96 -20.12 -67.29
C ILE A 80 33.05 -20.50 -66.30
N ASP A 81 34.01 -19.65 -66.08
CA ASP A 81 35.01 -19.70 -65.01
C ASP A 81 35.23 -18.31 -64.48
N GLU A 82 34.42 -17.94 -63.48
CA GLU A 82 34.38 -16.58 -62.99
C GLU A 82 34.45 -16.59 -61.46
N THR A 83 35.17 -15.61 -60.93
CA THR A 83 35.21 -15.37 -59.50
C THR A 83 34.46 -14.06 -59.20
N VAL A 84 33.52 -14.17 -58.28
CA VAL A 84 32.64 -13.05 -57.90
C VAL A 84 32.75 -12.77 -56.43
N THR A 85 32.56 -11.52 -56.06
CA THR A 85 32.47 -11.12 -54.67
C THR A 85 31.03 -11.35 -54.17
N VAL A 86 30.88 -12.08 -53.07
CA VAL A 86 29.63 -12.29 -52.38
C VAL A 86 29.72 -11.66 -51.00
N ASN A 87 28.78 -10.78 -50.68
CA ASN A 87 28.68 -10.15 -49.39
C ASN A 87 28.08 -11.11 -48.34
N HIS A 88 28.66 -11.12 -47.16
CA HIS A 88 28.04 -11.77 -46.01
C HIS A 88 27.01 -10.85 -45.35
N GLY A 89 26.14 -11.43 -44.53
CA GLY A 89 25.30 -10.68 -43.61
C GLY A 89 26.12 -9.98 -42.51
N ASP A 90 25.49 -9.12 -41.78
CA ASP A 90 26.13 -8.38 -40.66
C ASP A 90 26.70 -9.33 -39.58
N ASP A 91 26.14 -10.52 -39.46
CA ASP A 91 26.62 -11.59 -38.58
C ASP A 91 27.83 -12.39 -39.15
N GLY A 92 28.29 -12.04 -40.34
CA GLY A 92 29.36 -12.74 -41.02
C GLY A 92 28.94 -14.04 -41.70
N LYS A 93 27.68 -14.39 -41.69
CA LYS A 93 27.18 -15.61 -42.33
C LYS A 93 26.61 -15.33 -43.71
N LYS A 94 26.66 -16.32 -44.53
CA LYS A 94 26.00 -16.23 -45.83
C LYS A 94 25.68 -17.63 -46.36
N ILE A 95 24.45 -17.77 -46.75
CA ILE A 95 23.94 -18.86 -47.58
C ILE A 95 23.31 -18.17 -48.78
N PHE A 96 23.67 -18.60 -49.97
CA PHE A 96 23.02 -18.08 -51.17
C PHE A 96 22.54 -19.20 -52.04
N GLY A 97 21.42 -18.98 -52.70
CA GLY A 97 20.86 -19.89 -53.72
C GLY A 97 21.54 -19.67 -55.06
N PHE A 98 21.62 -20.71 -55.85
CA PHE A 98 22.06 -20.65 -57.21
C PHE A 98 21.38 -21.73 -58.07
N MET A 99 21.35 -21.49 -59.36
CA MET A 99 20.97 -22.42 -60.41
C MET A 99 21.81 -22.19 -61.63
N ALA A 100 21.98 -23.20 -62.43
CA ALA A 100 22.64 -23.07 -63.73
C ALA A 100 21.81 -23.68 -64.82
N ARG A 101 21.84 -23.05 -65.97
CA ARG A 101 21.12 -23.54 -67.13
C ARG A 101 21.93 -23.36 -68.42
N PHE A 102 21.90 -24.36 -69.24
CA PHE A 102 22.37 -24.31 -70.62
C PHE A 102 21.15 -24.43 -71.54
N VAL A 103 21.15 -23.64 -72.57
CA VAL A 103 20.12 -23.67 -73.59
C VAL A 103 20.80 -23.83 -74.95
N GLY A 104 20.51 -24.93 -75.57
CA GLY A 104 20.95 -25.19 -76.93
C GLY A 104 19.94 -24.61 -77.92
N GLY A 105 20.45 -24.13 -79.04
CA GLY A 105 19.60 -23.56 -80.12
C GLY A 105 19.23 -24.59 -81.16
N GLY A 106 18.16 -24.32 -81.93
CA GLY A 106 17.86 -25.02 -83.18
C GLY A 106 17.30 -26.44 -83.12
N GLY A 107 16.85 -26.89 -81.93
CA GLY A 107 16.28 -28.25 -81.77
C GLY A 107 17.25 -29.42 -81.66
N TYR A 108 18.51 -29.11 -81.53
CA TYR A 108 19.59 -30.09 -81.34
C TYR A 108 19.77 -30.52 -79.86
N SER A 109 20.36 -31.67 -79.62
CA SER A 109 20.77 -32.07 -78.24
C SER A 109 22.17 -31.56 -77.92
N PRO A 110 22.40 -31.10 -76.71
CA PRO A 110 21.46 -30.93 -75.62
C PRO A 110 20.53 -29.72 -75.90
N SER A 111 19.25 -29.84 -75.61
CA SER A 111 18.29 -28.75 -75.76
C SER A 111 18.30 -27.83 -74.55
N THR A 112 18.12 -28.40 -73.40
CA THR A 112 18.20 -27.70 -72.13
C THR A 112 18.78 -28.65 -71.07
N LEU A 113 19.83 -28.17 -70.41
CA LEU A 113 20.40 -28.81 -69.26
C LEU A 113 20.25 -27.84 -68.08
N GLU A 114 19.78 -28.36 -66.96
CA GLU A 114 19.52 -27.51 -65.81
C GLU A 114 20.05 -28.17 -64.52
N ILE A 115 20.79 -27.38 -63.78
CA ILE A 115 21.10 -27.62 -62.38
C ILE A 115 20.09 -26.77 -61.61
N GLY A 116 19.08 -27.46 -61.04
CA GLY A 116 18.00 -26.80 -60.30
C GLY A 116 18.50 -25.95 -59.13
N GLY A 117 17.58 -25.34 -58.46
CA GLY A 117 17.91 -24.48 -57.33
C GLY A 117 18.65 -25.26 -56.22
N ASN A 118 19.85 -24.83 -55.96
CA ASN A 118 20.72 -25.33 -54.88
C ASN A 118 21.15 -24.17 -53.98
N SER A 119 21.80 -24.47 -52.89
CA SER A 119 22.37 -23.47 -51.99
C SER A 119 23.86 -23.78 -51.69
N PHE A 120 24.62 -22.75 -51.49
CA PHE A 120 25.99 -22.84 -51.07
C PHE A 120 26.16 -22.04 -49.77
N THR A 121 26.76 -22.67 -48.79
CA THR A 121 27.08 -22.01 -47.50
C THR A 121 28.51 -21.60 -47.50
N LEU A 122 28.75 -20.31 -47.37
CA LEU A 122 30.09 -19.76 -47.17
C LEU A 122 30.58 -20.06 -45.75
N THR A 123 31.87 -20.19 -45.59
CA THR A 123 32.50 -20.23 -44.26
C THR A 123 32.22 -18.92 -43.54
N ASP A 124 31.78 -19.02 -42.33
CA ASP A 124 31.43 -17.87 -41.52
C ASP A 124 32.66 -16.96 -41.34
N LEU A 125 32.47 -15.66 -41.52
CA LEU A 125 33.44 -14.64 -41.18
C LEU A 125 33.25 -14.25 -39.70
N GLN A 126 34.32 -14.33 -38.96
CA GLN A 126 34.32 -13.81 -37.59
C GLN A 126 34.18 -12.29 -37.62
N ARG A 127 33.10 -11.75 -37.08
CA ARG A 127 32.80 -10.32 -37.16
C ARG A 127 33.00 -9.59 -35.84
N SER A 128 32.28 -10.03 -34.84
CA SER A 128 32.33 -9.39 -33.53
C SER A 128 32.53 -10.40 -32.43
N SER A 129 33.30 -10.02 -31.44
CA SER A 129 33.55 -10.84 -30.25
C SER A 129 32.41 -10.67 -29.27
N ASN A 130 31.99 -11.76 -28.65
CA ASN A 130 30.97 -11.74 -27.59
C ASN A 130 31.53 -11.09 -26.32
N LEU A 131 30.66 -10.63 -25.46
CA LEU A 131 31.07 -10.04 -24.21
C LEU A 131 30.23 -10.54 -23.04
N LYS A 132 30.85 -10.57 -21.87
CA LYS A 132 30.22 -10.80 -20.59
C LYS A 132 30.61 -9.69 -19.64
N VAL A 133 29.66 -9.24 -18.83
CA VAL A 133 29.90 -8.19 -17.84
C VAL A 133 29.60 -8.79 -16.46
N SER A 134 30.50 -8.57 -15.51
CA SER A 134 30.29 -8.95 -14.12
C SER A 134 29.14 -8.12 -13.50
N SER A 135 28.72 -8.48 -12.29
CA SER A 135 27.75 -7.65 -11.55
C SER A 135 28.26 -6.22 -11.40
N ALA A 136 27.40 -5.25 -11.67
CA ALA A 136 27.77 -3.84 -11.75
C ALA A 136 27.14 -3.03 -10.61
N VAL A 137 27.96 -2.21 -9.97
CA VAL A 137 27.56 -1.28 -8.91
C VAL A 137 28.23 0.06 -9.18
N PHE A 138 27.50 1.15 -9.12
CA PHE A 138 28.10 2.49 -9.25
C PHE A 138 29.23 2.71 -8.24
N GLY A 139 30.33 3.31 -8.68
CA GLY A 139 31.52 3.54 -7.86
C GLY A 139 32.37 2.30 -7.60
N LYS A 140 32.03 1.16 -8.17
CA LYS A 140 32.81 -0.08 -8.08
C LYS A 140 33.35 -0.44 -9.45
N GLU A 141 34.46 -1.18 -9.42
CA GLU A 141 35.04 -1.75 -10.62
C GLU A 141 34.17 -2.88 -11.15
N VAL A 142 33.91 -2.87 -12.43
CA VAL A 142 33.26 -3.93 -13.21
C VAL A 142 34.26 -4.50 -14.21
N THR A 143 34.25 -5.79 -14.36
CA THR A 143 35.09 -6.49 -15.36
C THR A 143 34.21 -6.84 -16.57
N ILE A 144 34.68 -6.40 -17.72
CA ILE A 144 34.12 -6.73 -19.04
C ILE A 144 35.03 -7.78 -19.63
N THR A 145 34.55 -9.00 -19.80
CA THR A 145 35.27 -10.09 -20.43
C THR A 145 34.83 -10.20 -21.88
N ILE A 146 35.76 -10.27 -22.78
CA ILE A 146 35.55 -10.37 -24.22
C ILE A 146 35.94 -11.79 -24.66
N ASP A 147 34.97 -12.53 -25.14
CA ASP A 147 35.17 -13.82 -25.79
C ASP A 147 35.67 -13.57 -27.21
N ARG A 148 37.00 -13.43 -27.32
CA ARG A 148 37.69 -12.99 -28.50
C ARG A 148 37.61 -14.03 -29.61
N GLN A 149 36.86 -13.72 -30.63
CA GLN A 149 36.58 -14.68 -31.72
C GLN A 149 37.81 -14.94 -32.63
N ASN A 150 38.74 -14.02 -32.68
CA ASN A 150 39.99 -14.19 -33.45
C ASN A 150 41.17 -13.53 -32.70
N PRO A 151 42.33 -14.21 -32.57
CA PRO A 151 43.48 -13.67 -31.83
C PRO A 151 44.03 -12.35 -32.34
N THR A 152 43.73 -11.98 -33.57
CA THR A 152 44.17 -10.71 -34.17
C THR A 152 43.21 -9.55 -33.90
N PHE A 153 42.02 -9.83 -33.39
CA PHE A 153 41.06 -8.76 -33.11
C PHE A 153 41.54 -7.88 -31.95
N LYS A 154 41.33 -6.59 -32.10
CA LYS A 154 41.44 -5.60 -31.05
C LYS A 154 40.07 -5.02 -30.79
N HIS A 155 39.84 -4.55 -29.59
CA HIS A 155 38.51 -4.09 -29.22
C HIS A 155 38.55 -2.69 -28.62
N THR A 156 37.47 -1.94 -28.87
CA THR A 156 37.12 -0.74 -28.12
C THR A 156 35.86 -1.01 -27.34
N VAL A 157 35.93 -0.87 -26.02
CA VAL A 157 34.83 -1.06 -25.11
C VAL A 157 34.20 0.29 -24.82
N ARG A 158 32.91 0.40 -25.01
CA ARG A 158 32.12 1.62 -24.77
C ARG A 158 30.93 1.34 -23.84
N TYR A 159 30.43 2.37 -23.23
CA TYR A 159 29.21 2.31 -22.45
C TYR A 159 28.15 3.29 -22.96
N GLN A 160 26.88 2.96 -22.68
CA GLN A 160 25.76 3.87 -22.78
C GLN A 160 24.88 3.64 -21.57
N ILE A 161 24.72 4.66 -20.71
CA ILE A 161 23.93 4.63 -19.48
C ILE A 161 23.05 5.86 -19.48
N GLY A 162 21.73 5.66 -19.68
CA GLY A 162 20.80 6.77 -19.94
C GLY A 162 21.24 7.55 -21.19
N ASP A 163 21.39 8.85 -21.04
CA ASP A 163 21.90 9.77 -22.08
C ASP A 163 23.43 9.93 -22.07
N SER A 164 24.11 9.27 -21.15
CA SER A 164 25.56 9.32 -21.04
C SER A 164 26.22 8.17 -21.78
N SER A 165 27.24 8.46 -22.59
CA SER A 165 28.02 7.47 -23.32
C SER A 165 29.49 7.84 -23.33
N GLY A 166 30.35 6.85 -23.50
CA GLY A 166 31.77 7.08 -23.56
C GLY A 166 32.56 5.81 -23.86
N THR A 167 33.86 5.98 -24.02
CA THR A 167 34.83 4.90 -24.21
C THR A 167 35.41 4.49 -22.85
N ILE A 168 35.30 3.20 -22.54
CA ILE A 168 35.89 2.60 -21.35
C ILE A 168 37.38 2.30 -21.59
N ALA A 169 37.66 1.61 -22.66
CA ALA A 169 39.03 1.22 -23.02
C ALA A 169 39.14 1.00 -24.54
N SER A 170 40.31 1.24 -25.09
CA SER A 170 40.62 1.01 -26.50
C SER A 170 41.81 0.07 -26.63
N ASN A 171 41.89 -0.62 -27.75
CA ASN A 171 42.97 -1.54 -28.09
C ASN A 171 43.13 -2.71 -27.09
N VAL A 172 42.03 -3.18 -26.52
CA VAL A 172 42.02 -4.30 -25.57
C VAL A 172 41.91 -5.65 -26.28
N ASP A 173 42.41 -6.68 -25.64
CA ASP A 173 42.40 -8.05 -26.17
C ASP A 173 41.17 -8.82 -25.69
N THR A 174 41.15 -9.20 -24.41
CA THR A 174 40.16 -10.14 -23.86
C THR A 174 39.40 -9.61 -22.64
N SER A 175 39.83 -8.47 -22.11
CA SER A 175 39.15 -7.88 -20.95
C SER A 175 39.42 -6.40 -20.79
N ALA A 176 38.50 -5.70 -20.18
CA ALA A 176 38.67 -4.35 -19.68
C ALA A 176 38.09 -4.24 -18.30
N THR A 177 38.67 -3.43 -17.45
CA THR A 177 38.08 -3.04 -16.17
C THR A 177 37.65 -1.59 -16.22
N TRP A 178 36.56 -1.28 -15.53
CA TRP A 178 36.02 0.06 -15.49
C TRP A 178 35.37 0.34 -14.14
N THR A 179 35.78 1.39 -13.49
CA THR A 179 35.07 1.91 -12.34
C THR A 179 33.94 2.80 -12.81
N ILE A 180 32.69 2.35 -12.59
CA ILE A 180 31.52 3.09 -13.04
C ILE A 180 31.40 4.39 -12.24
N PRO A 181 31.40 5.57 -12.88
CA PRO A 181 31.35 6.85 -12.16
C PRO A 181 30.11 7.00 -11.29
N LEU A 182 30.30 7.45 -10.05
CA LEU A 182 29.20 7.67 -9.11
C LEU A 182 28.26 8.79 -9.53
N ASP A 183 28.75 9.79 -10.23
CA ASP A 183 27.98 10.93 -10.71
C ASP A 183 26.89 10.54 -11.71
N LEU A 184 27.03 9.41 -12.40
CA LEU A 184 25.98 8.86 -13.27
C LEU A 184 24.71 8.49 -12.49
N ILE A 185 24.78 8.31 -11.18
CA ILE A 185 23.61 8.09 -10.33
C ILE A 185 22.61 9.26 -10.43
N ASN A 186 23.11 10.49 -10.71
CA ASN A 186 22.24 11.67 -10.90
C ASN A 186 21.22 11.52 -12.05
N LYS A 187 21.45 10.60 -12.96
CA LYS A 187 20.51 10.30 -14.06
C LYS A 187 19.38 9.36 -13.64
N PHE A 188 19.49 8.73 -12.47
CA PHE A 188 18.57 7.72 -11.97
C PHE A 188 18.06 8.13 -10.58
N THR A 189 17.27 9.18 -10.56
CA THR A 189 16.84 9.84 -9.30
C THR A 189 15.76 9.10 -8.55
N ASN A 190 15.09 8.13 -9.18
CA ASN A 190 13.90 7.43 -8.65
C ASN A 190 14.00 5.89 -8.70
N THR A 191 15.18 5.35 -8.91
CA THR A 191 15.41 3.91 -8.92
C THR A 191 16.76 3.56 -8.30
N VAL A 192 16.83 2.39 -7.71
CA VAL A 192 18.09 1.81 -7.18
C VAL A 192 18.82 0.93 -8.20
N ASN A 193 18.19 0.66 -9.34
CA ASN A 193 18.76 -0.13 -10.42
C ASN A 193 18.66 0.67 -11.72
N ALA A 194 19.79 0.92 -12.33
CA ALA A 194 19.89 1.51 -13.64
C ALA A 194 20.14 0.41 -14.68
N GLN A 195 19.69 0.65 -15.88
CA GLN A 195 20.02 -0.18 -17.02
C GLN A 195 20.98 0.55 -17.93
N GLY A 196 22.06 -0.12 -18.29
CA GLY A 196 23.05 0.38 -19.25
C GLY A 196 23.35 -0.66 -20.31
N THR A 197 24.04 -0.23 -21.33
CA THR A 197 24.54 -1.09 -22.42
C THR A 197 26.05 -0.96 -22.47
N ILE A 198 26.73 -2.08 -22.46
CA ILE A 198 28.14 -2.17 -22.80
C ILE A 198 28.25 -2.65 -24.23
N LEU A 199 29.05 -1.94 -25.00
CA LEU A 199 29.30 -2.22 -26.41
C LEU A 199 30.78 -2.57 -26.60
N VAL A 200 31.04 -3.55 -27.41
CA VAL A 200 32.39 -3.95 -27.83
C VAL A 200 32.47 -3.85 -29.34
N ASP A 201 33.22 -2.89 -29.82
CA ASP A 201 33.55 -2.77 -31.22
C ASP A 201 34.78 -3.64 -31.49
N SER A 202 34.69 -4.57 -32.43
CA SER A 202 35.79 -5.42 -32.86
C SER A 202 36.49 -4.83 -34.07
N TYR A 203 37.80 -4.84 -34.05
CA TYR A 203 38.66 -4.29 -35.11
C TYR A 203 39.59 -5.36 -35.64
N LEU A 204 39.76 -5.39 -36.92
CA LEU A 204 40.75 -6.16 -37.64
C LEU A 204 41.60 -5.22 -38.48
N GLN A 205 42.91 -5.23 -38.30
CA GLN A 205 43.86 -4.36 -39.03
C GLN A 205 43.45 -2.87 -38.98
N GLY A 206 42.95 -2.42 -37.85
CA GLY A 206 42.48 -1.04 -37.65
C GLY A 206 41.09 -0.71 -38.18
N SER A 207 40.49 -1.58 -38.96
CA SER A 207 39.13 -1.41 -39.48
C SER A 207 38.12 -2.03 -38.54
N LYS A 208 37.03 -1.32 -38.25
CA LYS A 208 35.90 -1.83 -37.45
C LYS A 208 35.12 -2.87 -38.26
N ILE A 209 35.02 -4.08 -37.75
CA ILE A 209 34.37 -5.19 -38.43
C ILE A 209 33.03 -5.57 -37.82
N GLY A 210 32.70 -5.12 -36.62
CA GLY A 210 31.42 -5.36 -36.01
C GLY A 210 31.33 -4.82 -34.58
N THR A 211 30.13 -4.85 -34.05
CA THR A 211 29.83 -4.46 -32.67
C THR A 211 28.95 -5.51 -32.05
N GLN A 212 29.25 -5.89 -30.82
CA GLN A 212 28.36 -6.63 -29.95
C GLN A 212 28.02 -5.79 -28.74
N SER A 213 26.85 -6.01 -28.19
CA SER A 213 26.41 -5.29 -27.00
C SER A 213 25.71 -6.23 -26.02
N THR A 214 25.77 -5.87 -24.76
CA THR A 214 24.99 -6.54 -23.71
C THR A 214 24.42 -5.50 -22.78
N THR A 215 23.24 -5.77 -22.30
CA THR A 215 22.61 -4.97 -21.26
C THR A 215 23.21 -5.34 -19.91
N VAL A 216 23.51 -4.35 -19.10
CA VAL A 216 23.98 -4.51 -17.73
C VAL A 216 23.05 -3.79 -16.76
N ASN A 217 22.67 -4.49 -15.71
CA ASN A 217 21.97 -3.87 -14.59
C ASN A 217 22.99 -3.36 -13.58
N ILE A 218 22.91 -2.09 -13.27
CA ILE A 218 23.86 -1.38 -12.41
C ILE A 218 23.10 -0.96 -11.15
N SER A 219 23.51 -1.45 -10.01
CA SER A 219 22.88 -1.09 -8.74
C SER A 219 23.51 0.17 -8.13
N VAL A 220 22.68 0.96 -7.50
CA VAL A 220 23.14 2.06 -6.66
C VAL A 220 23.65 1.48 -5.33
N PRO A 221 24.85 1.82 -4.85
CA PRO A 221 25.39 1.33 -3.58
C PRO A 221 24.44 1.61 -2.41
N ASP A 222 24.37 0.68 -1.44
CA ASP A 222 23.43 0.79 -0.32
C ASP A 222 23.70 1.96 0.61
N ASN A 223 24.94 2.44 0.63
CA ASN A 223 25.31 3.63 1.40
C ASN A 223 24.86 4.96 0.75
N ILE A 224 24.40 4.92 -0.49
CA ILE A 224 23.80 6.08 -1.16
C ILE A 224 22.32 6.15 -0.73
N LYS A 225 22.09 6.86 0.32
CA LYS A 225 20.77 7.04 0.97
C LYS A 225 20.59 8.49 1.38
N PRO A 226 19.35 8.96 1.53
CA PRO A 226 19.09 10.33 1.97
C PRO A 226 19.65 10.60 3.36
N THR A 227 19.78 11.85 3.70
CA THR A 227 20.27 12.29 5.01
C THR A 227 19.18 13.05 5.73
N LEU A 228 19.16 12.88 7.05
CA LEU A 228 18.37 13.69 7.96
C LEU A 228 19.29 14.24 9.05
N THR A 229 19.49 15.56 9.10
CA THR A 229 20.43 16.14 10.07
C THR A 229 19.76 16.58 11.36
N GLY A 230 18.49 16.94 11.33
CA GLY A 230 17.77 17.43 12.49
C GLY A 230 16.38 16.84 12.68
N LEU A 231 16.05 16.58 13.94
CA LEU A 231 14.70 16.29 14.41
C LEU A 231 14.44 17.21 15.60
N THR A 232 13.34 17.96 15.54
CA THR A 232 12.90 18.80 16.65
C THR A 232 11.56 18.30 17.15
N LEU A 233 11.47 18.09 18.46
CA LEU A 233 10.25 17.65 19.11
C LEU A 233 9.65 18.84 19.85
N THR A 234 8.40 19.16 19.54
CA THR A 234 7.70 20.32 20.10
C THR A 234 6.42 19.87 20.80
N GLU A 235 6.26 20.29 22.04
CA GLU A 235 5.01 20.12 22.79
C GLU A 235 3.89 20.96 22.14
N THR A 236 2.73 20.35 21.91
CA THR A 236 1.57 21.05 21.35
C THR A 236 0.54 21.46 22.40
N ASN A 237 0.62 20.91 23.59
CA ASN A 237 -0.22 21.32 24.71
C ASN A 237 0.37 22.60 25.33
N GLU A 238 -0.32 23.74 25.16
CA GLU A 238 0.16 25.03 25.58
C GLU A 238 0.37 25.14 27.11
N THR A 239 -0.39 24.41 27.91
CA THR A 239 -0.21 24.39 29.36
C THR A 239 1.07 23.64 29.73
N VAL A 240 1.31 22.48 29.18
CA VAL A 240 2.54 21.71 29.40
C VAL A 240 3.75 22.50 28.94
N LYS A 241 3.68 23.09 27.75
CA LYS A 241 4.76 23.90 27.15
C LYS A 241 5.22 25.08 27.99
N ARG A 242 4.28 25.67 28.74
CA ARG A 242 4.62 26.79 29.68
C ARG A 242 5.33 26.31 30.94
N ILE A 243 5.17 25.06 31.30
CA ILE A 243 5.64 24.48 32.57
C ILE A 243 6.92 23.69 32.37
N LEU A 244 7.03 22.97 31.28
CA LEU A 244 8.14 22.08 30.97
C LEU A 244 8.93 22.59 29.78
N THR A 245 10.22 22.36 29.81
CA THR A 245 11.15 22.70 28.73
C THR A 245 12.00 21.49 28.35
N GLY A 246 12.60 21.54 27.19
CA GLY A 246 13.44 20.46 26.66
C GLY A 246 12.62 19.22 26.31
N ASN A 247 13.23 18.06 26.49
CA ASN A 247 12.63 16.77 26.11
C ASN A 247 11.79 16.15 27.24
N ASN A 248 11.13 16.96 28.07
CA ASN A 248 10.24 16.52 29.13
C ASN A 248 8.78 16.76 28.72
N PHE A 249 8.00 15.71 28.80
CA PHE A 249 6.60 15.67 28.41
C PHE A 249 5.77 15.08 29.55
N VAL A 250 4.44 15.18 29.44
CA VAL A 250 3.53 14.72 30.49
C VAL A 250 2.63 13.64 29.95
N GLN A 251 2.56 12.51 30.65
CA GLN A 251 1.65 11.41 30.36
C GLN A 251 0.20 11.94 30.20
N ILE A 252 -0.52 11.42 29.22
CA ILE A 252 -1.90 11.74 28.82
C ILE A 252 -2.20 13.21 28.45
N LEU A 253 -1.30 14.12 28.72
CA LEU A 253 -1.49 15.55 28.41
C LEU A 253 -0.66 16.02 27.21
N SER A 254 0.52 15.48 27.07
CA SER A 254 1.43 15.86 25.99
C SER A 254 1.10 15.19 24.67
N ASN A 255 1.25 15.97 23.60
CA ASN A 255 1.19 15.49 22.23
C ASN A 255 2.33 16.13 21.45
N ILE A 256 3.30 15.29 21.05
CA ILE A 256 4.55 15.76 20.46
C ILE A 256 4.39 15.95 18.95
N ARG A 257 4.66 17.15 18.50
CA ARG A 257 4.88 17.43 17.08
C ARG A 257 6.34 17.16 16.74
N ALA A 258 6.58 16.44 15.65
CA ALA A 258 7.93 16.17 15.15
C ALA A 258 8.20 16.95 13.87
N ASP A 259 9.20 17.83 13.92
CA ASP A 259 9.65 18.63 12.80
C ASP A 259 11.01 18.15 12.32
N PHE A 260 11.07 17.79 11.03
CA PHE A 260 12.27 17.29 10.37
C PHE A 260 13.00 18.46 9.73
N SER A 261 14.29 18.56 9.94
CA SER A 261 15.12 19.60 9.34
C SER A 261 16.38 19.01 8.68
N GLY A 262 16.85 19.66 7.62
CA GLY A 262 18.01 19.21 6.87
C GLY A 262 17.84 17.85 6.22
N ALA A 263 16.62 17.51 5.81
CA ALA A 263 16.33 16.35 4.99
C ALA A 263 16.80 16.61 3.55
N SER A 264 17.67 15.77 3.05
CA SER A 264 18.23 15.93 1.71
C SER A 264 18.42 14.58 1.03
N GLY A 265 17.99 14.50 -0.21
CA GLY A 265 18.39 13.41 -1.10
C GLY A 265 19.83 13.56 -1.57
N VAL A 266 20.40 12.50 -2.06
CA VAL A 266 21.76 12.48 -2.61
C VAL A 266 21.74 12.08 -4.09
N TYR A 267 22.69 12.56 -4.86
CA TYR A 267 22.77 12.30 -6.30
C TYR A 267 21.41 12.54 -7.01
N GLY A 268 20.83 13.73 -6.79
CA GLY A 268 19.61 14.15 -7.47
C GLY A 268 18.30 13.51 -7.00
N SER A 269 18.32 12.60 -6.03
CA SER A 269 17.06 12.10 -5.44
C SER A 269 16.38 13.19 -4.62
N SER A 270 15.07 13.13 -4.57
CA SER A 270 14.21 14.02 -3.75
C SER A 270 13.66 13.29 -2.54
N ILE A 271 13.37 14.01 -1.48
CA ILE A 271 12.69 13.42 -0.33
C ILE A 271 11.22 13.17 -0.70
N THR A 272 10.77 11.95 -0.49
CA THR A 272 9.41 11.48 -0.82
C THR A 272 8.61 11.05 0.40
N GLY A 273 9.27 10.80 1.53
CA GLY A 273 8.56 10.37 2.72
C GLY A 273 9.30 10.75 4.00
N TYR A 274 8.51 10.83 5.03
CA TYR A 274 8.94 11.09 6.40
C TYR A 274 8.40 9.97 7.28
N TYR A 275 9.15 9.59 8.27
CA TYR A 275 8.70 8.64 9.27
C TYR A 275 9.32 8.97 10.61
N ALA A 276 8.50 9.10 11.62
CA ALA A 276 8.96 9.11 13.00
C ALA A 276 8.06 8.23 13.86
N GLU A 277 8.65 7.66 14.88
CA GLU A 277 7.94 6.81 15.84
C GLU A 277 8.46 6.99 17.26
N ILE A 278 7.63 6.68 18.22
CA ILE A 278 8.04 6.42 19.58
C ILE A 278 8.26 4.92 19.71
N VAL A 279 9.52 4.54 19.92
CA VAL A 279 9.93 3.13 19.87
C VAL A 279 9.17 2.28 20.89
N GLY A 280 8.54 1.21 20.40
CA GLY A 280 7.78 0.27 21.23
C GLY A 280 6.42 0.78 21.73
N LYS A 281 5.91 1.89 21.19
CA LYS A 281 4.64 2.48 21.65
C LYS A 281 3.50 2.50 20.61
N ASN A 282 3.72 1.93 19.42
CA ASN A 282 2.76 1.95 18.30
C ASN A 282 2.26 3.36 17.94
N GLN A 283 3.10 4.35 18.12
CA GLN A 283 2.84 5.74 17.77
C GLN A 283 3.82 6.16 16.70
N SER A 284 3.33 6.52 15.53
CA SER A 284 4.16 6.93 14.39
C SER A 284 3.45 7.95 13.52
N ILE A 285 4.25 8.68 12.74
CA ILE A 285 3.81 9.64 11.75
C ILE A 285 4.55 9.42 10.43
N ASN A 286 3.90 9.82 9.34
CA ASN A 286 4.44 9.72 7.99
C ASN A 286 4.58 11.08 7.28
N SER A 287 4.50 12.19 8.01
CA SER A 287 4.62 13.53 7.46
C SER A 287 5.38 14.46 8.40
N ASN A 288 6.07 15.43 7.82
CA ASN A 288 6.75 16.47 8.57
C ASN A 288 5.74 17.36 9.30
N GLY A 289 6.00 17.71 10.54
CA GLY A 289 5.15 18.58 11.35
C GLY A 289 3.89 17.92 11.91
N ALA A 290 3.74 16.60 11.75
CA ALA A 290 2.64 15.85 12.35
C ALA A 290 2.90 15.52 13.81
N THR A 291 1.84 15.16 14.54
CA THR A 291 1.91 14.83 15.96
C THR A 291 1.90 13.31 16.16
N LEU A 292 2.75 12.84 17.07
CA LEU A 292 2.90 11.43 17.42
C LEU A 292 1.74 10.86 18.27
N GLY A 293 0.81 11.72 18.68
CA GLY A 293 -0.32 11.34 19.49
C GLY A 293 -0.06 11.48 20.99
N ILE A 294 -1.12 11.27 21.76
CA ILE A 294 -1.08 11.39 23.23
C ILE A 294 -0.36 10.16 23.82
N MET A 295 0.57 10.41 24.75
CA MET A 295 1.34 9.39 25.44
C MET A 295 0.59 8.90 26.68
N ASN A 296 0.15 7.66 26.67
CA ASN A 296 -0.56 7.02 27.80
C ASN A 296 0.37 6.21 28.72
N TYR A 297 1.63 6.49 28.70
CA TYR A 297 2.70 5.85 29.47
C TYR A 297 3.64 6.89 30.06
N SER A 298 4.50 6.50 30.99
CA SER A 298 5.53 7.35 31.60
C SER A 298 6.91 6.70 31.51
N GLY A 299 7.95 7.47 31.80
CA GLY A 299 9.36 7.05 31.79
C GLY A 299 10.12 7.53 30.56
N SER A 300 11.39 7.10 30.47
CA SER A 300 12.23 7.40 29.32
C SER A 300 11.82 6.56 28.10
N VAL A 301 11.67 7.21 26.97
CA VAL A 301 11.36 6.58 25.68
C VAL A 301 12.18 7.22 24.57
N LEU A 302 12.46 6.42 23.55
CA LEU A 302 13.22 6.86 22.39
C LEU A 302 12.27 7.26 21.27
N VAL A 303 12.43 8.47 20.75
CA VAL A 303 11.81 8.93 19.51
C VAL A 303 12.85 8.81 18.42
N ARG A 304 12.54 8.16 17.33
CA ARG A 304 13.42 8.08 16.17
C ARG A 304 12.71 8.48 14.89
N ALA A 305 13.47 9.11 14.03
CA ALA A 305 12.95 9.61 12.76
C ALA A 305 13.91 9.33 11.61
N ARG A 306 13.35 9.15 10.44
CA ARG A 306 14.09 8.97 9.19
C ARG A 306 13.28 9.48 8.01
N VAL A 307 13.94 9.68 6.90
CA VAL A 307 13.31 10.14 5.67
C VAL A 307 13.59 9.16 4.53
N SER A 308 12.65 9.04 3.62
CA SER A 308 12.86 8.27 2.38
C SER A 308 13.02 9.19 1.19
N ASP A 309 13.78 8.71 0.22
CA ASP A 309 13.97 9.41 -1.05
C ASP A 309 13.20 8.76 -2.21
N SER A 310 13.26 9.40 -3.35
CA SER A 310 12.61 8.95 -4.59
C SER A 310 13.14 7.61 -5.11
N ARG A 311 14.26 7.10 -4.60
CA ARG A 311 14.77 5.74 -4.86
C ARG A 311 14.16 4.69 -3.91
N GLY A 312 13.32 5.11 -2.96
CA GLY A 312 12.74 4.24 -1.94
C GLY A 312 13.69 3.88 -0.80
N ARG A 313 14.82 4.56 -0.69
CA ARG A 313 15.80 4.33 0.38
C ARG A 313 15.54 5.21 1.59
N TRP A 314 15.79 4.66 2.74
CA TRP A 314 15.66 5.36 4.01
C TRP A 314 17.02 5.85 4.51
N SER A 315 17.03 7.03 5.12
CA SER A 315 18.16 7.53 5.90
C SER A 315 18.40 6.67 7.14
N ASP A 316 19.53 6.86 7.76
CA ASP A 316 19.72 6.41 9.14
C ASP A 316 18.71 7.11 10.04
N PHE A 317 18.40 6.48 11.17
CA PHE A 317 17.56 7.08 12.17
C PHE A 317 18.28 8.24 12.86
N LYS A 318 17.56 9.34 13.03
CA LYS A 318 17.87 10.38 13.99
C LYS A 318 17.08 10.10 15.26
N GLU A 319 17.75 10.01 16.37
CA GLU A 319 17.19 9.56 17.64
C GLU A 319 17.25 10.66 18.70
N ILE A 320 16.18 10.76 19.46
CA ILE A 320 16.07 11.68 20.60
C ILE A 320 15.43 10.91 21.76
N GLU A 321 16.11 10.86 22.86
CA GLU A 321 15.53 10.37 24.10
C GLU A 321 14.66 11.47 24.72
N ILE A 322 13.45 11.10 25.12
CA ILE A 322 12.50 11.95 25.82
C ILE A 322 12.11 11.33 27.14
N ASN A 323 11.77 12.16 28.10
CA ASN A 323 11.26 11.73 29.39
C ASN A 323 9.79 12.12 29.52
N VAL A 324 8.92 11.11 29.67
CA VAL A 324 7.48 11.30 29.87
C VAL A 324 7.21 11.19 31.36
N LEU A 325 6.88 12.30 31.96
CA LEU A 325 6.56 12.38 33.39
C LEU A 325 5.18 11.75 33.64
N GLU A 326 5.10 10.93 34.66
CA GLU A 326 3.84 10.33 35.08
C GLU A 326 2.84 11.42 35.50
N TYR A 327 1.61 11.29 35.00
CA TYR A 327 0.53 12.20 35.37
C TYR A 327 -0.73 11.40 35.71
N PHE A 328 -1.33 11.81 36.79
CA PHE A 328 -2.68 11.43 37.19
C PHE A 328 -3.44 12.69 37.64
N ALA A 329 -4.74 12.70 37.44
CA ALA A 329 -5.58 13.80 37.86
C ALA A 329 -5.54 14.00 39.38
N PRO A 330 -5.72 15.22 39.85
CA PRO A 330 -5.87 15.48 41.28
C PRO A 330 -6.85 14.54 41.95
N SER A 331 -6.52 14.09 43.14
CA SER A 331 -7.38 13.22 43.93
C SER A 331 -7.48 13.75 45.34
N ILE A 332 -8.71 13.96 45.79
CA ILE A 332 -9.01 14.49 47.13
C ILE A 332 -10.03 13.60 47.82
N LYS A 333 -9.69 13.22 49.03
CA LYS A 333 -10.59 12.64 50.01
C LYS A 333 -10.37 13.35 51.34
N PHE A 334 -11.42 13.69 52.03
CA PHE A 334 -11.28 14.30 53.36
C PHE A 334 -12.43 13.86 54.27
N ASP A 335 -12.15 13.86 55.53
CA ASP A 335 -13.16 13.68 56.58
C ASP A 335 -13.27 14.98 57.41
N VAL A 336 -14.43 15.22 57.94
CA VAL A 336 -14.70 16.44 58.73
C VAL A 336 -15.20 16.03 60.08
N THR A 337 -14.62 16.59 61.11
CA THR A 337 -15.03 16.39 62.49
C THR A 337 -15.28 17.73 63.18
N ARG A 338 -16.23 17.73 64.09
CA ARG A 338 -16.44 18.86 64.96
C ARG A 338 -15.48 18.79 66.12
N VAL A 339 -14.82 19.92 66.43
CA VAL A 339 -13.84 20.00 67.50
C VAL A 339 -14.03 21.28 68.31
N GLY A 340 -13.35 21.35 69.47
CA GLY A 340 -13.49 22.46 70.41
C GLY A 340 -14.62 22.31 71.43
N ALA A 341 -14.63 23.11 72.48
CA ALA A 341 -15.57 22.98 73.60
C ALA A 341 -17.01 23.20 73.21
N THR A 342 -17.29 23.95 72.10
CA THR A 342 -18.63 24.27 71.60
C THR A 342 -19.00 23.51 70.34
N SER A 343 -18.13 22.57 69.92
CA SER A 343 -18.29 21.83 68.64
C SER A 343 -18.58 22.67 67.40
N SER A 344 -18.19 23.94 67.45
CA SER A 344 -18.41 24.95 66.37
C SER A 344 -17.21 25.12 65.45
N THR A 345 -16.10 24.48 65.72
CA THR A 345 -14.94 24.44 64.82
C THR A 345 -14.99 23.15 64.02
N LEU A 346 -14.82 23.26 62.69
CA LEU A 346 -14.68 22.09 61.79
C LEU A 346 -13.22 21.87 61.50
N GLN A 347 -12.74 20.68 61.87
CA GLN A 347 -11.43 20.20 61.52
C GLN A 347 -11.55 19.21 60.37
N VAL A 348 -10.75 19.42 59.33
CA VAL A 348 -10.68 18.54 58.15
C VAL A 348 -9.43 17.68 58.23
N LEU A 349 -9.54 16.38 58.01
CA LEU A 349 -8.44 15.47 57.82
C LEU A 349 -8.27 15.25 56.31
N ARG A 350 -7.23 15.86 55.75
CA ARG A 350 -7.01 15.95 54.30
C ARG A 350 -6.12 14.81 53.81
N ASN A 351 -6.58 14.11 52.75
CA ASN A 351 -5.81 13.21 51.93
C ASN A 351 -5.94 13.72 50.49
N ALA A 352 -4.92 14.43 50.02
CA ALA A 352 -4.91 15.09 48.72
C ALA A 352 -3.64 14.69 47.98
N LYS A 353 -3.74 14.46 46.69
CA LYS A 353 -2.61 14.08 45.87
C LYS A 353 -2.73 14.67 44.47
N ILE A 354 -1.62 15.21 43.97
CA ILE A 354 -1.41 15.60 42.58
C ILE A 354 -0.19 14.91 42.01
N ALA A 355 -0.08 14.82 40.70
CA ALA A 355 1.10 14.29 40.05
C ALA A 355 2.32 15.19 40.26
N PRO A 356 3.43 14.70 40.84
CA PRO A 356 4.64 15.50 41.05
C PRO A 356 5.45 15.55 39.76
N LEU A 357 5.22 16.52 38.90
CA LEU A 357 5.98 16.72 37.67
C LEU A 357 7.38 17.24 37.98
N THR A 358 8.31 16.34 38.31
CA THR A 358 9.66 16.70 38.76
C THR A 358 10.65 16.69 37.62
N VAL A 359 11.31 17.79 37.35
CA VAL A 359 12.41 17.93 36.39
C VAL A 359 13.63 18.49 37.11
N ASN A 360 14.76 17.77 37.02
CA ASN A 360 16.01 18.11 37.69
C ASN A 360 15.83 18.37 39.19
N GLY A 361 15.02 17.55 39.86
CA GLY A 361 14.75 17.68 41.30
C GLY A 361 13.77 18.80 41.69
N VAL A 362 13.25 19.54 40.73
CA VAL A 362 12.31 20.65 40.98
C VAL A 362 10.91 20.24 40.51
N GLN A 363 9.95 20.28 41.43
CA GLN A 363 8.53 20.09 41.11
C GLN A 363 8.02 21.23 40.24
N LYS A 364 7.34 20.94 39.17
CA LYS A 364 6.78 21.90 38.22
C LYS A 364 5.26 22.06 38.35
N ASN A 365 4.60 21.05 38.92
CA ASN A 365 3.18 21.12 39.22
C ASN A 365 2.95 21.84 40.59
N THR A 366 1.80 22.41 40.79
CA THR A 366 1.42 23.05 42.04
C THR A 366 0.10 22.51 42.52
N MET A 367 0.02 22.30 43.81
CA MET A 367 -1.21 21.84 44.46
C MET A 367 -1.91 23.06 45.10
N ARG A 368 -3.14 23.30 44.68
CA ARG A 368 -4.03 24.27 45.29
C ARG A 368 -5.27 23.58 45.84
N LEU A 369 -5.50 23.72 47.12
CA LEU A 369 -6.65 23.13 47.79
C LEU A 369 -7.49 24.26 48.36
N THR A 370 -8.75 24.31 47.97
CA THR A 370 -9.71 25.30 48.42
C THR A 370 -10.90 24.59 49.08
N PHE A 371 -11.21 24.97 50.29
CA PHE A 371 -12.43 24.54 50.95
C PHE A 371 -13.51 25.63 50.82
N LYS A 372 -14.73 25.17 50.54
CA LYS A 372 -15.92 26.03 50.44
C LYS A 372 -17.00 25.41 51.33
N VAL A 373 -17.76 26.22 52.00
CA VAL A 373 -18.77 25.79 53.00
C VAL A 373 -20.11 26.38 52.67
N THR A 374 -21.15 25.58 52.81
CA THR A 374 -22.55 26.04 52.71
C THR A 374 -23.40 25.37 53.80
N PRO A 375 -24.46 25.97 54.27
CA PRO A 375 -25.49 25.26 55.03
C PRO A 375 -26.03 24.11 54.16
N TYR A 376 -26.25 22.95 54.76
CA TYR A 376 -26.69 21.79 54.04
C TYR A 376 -28.02 22.03 53.27
N GLY A 377 -28.06 21.57 52.01
CA GLY A 377 -29.19 21.77 51.11
C GLY A 377 -29.25 23.15 50.45
N LYS A 378 -28.20 23.98 50.55
CA LYS A 378 -28.02 25.23 49.82
C LYS A 378 -26.92 25.08 48.78
N ASP A 379 -27.02 25.78 47.65
CA ASP A 379 -26.04 25.77 46.59
C ASP A 379 -25.07 27.00 46.60
N SER A 380 -25.20 27.88 47.59
CA SER A 380 -24.39 29.07 47.72
C SER A 380 -23.21 28.81 48.65
N TYR A 381 -22.08 28.39 48.06
CA TYR A 381 -20.86 28.15 48.79
C TYR A 381 -20.08 29.41 49.07
N THR A 382 -19.56 29.55 50.28
CA THR A 382 -18.59 30.56 50.69
C THR A 382 -17.21 29.93 50.79
N THR A 383 -16.20 30.56 50.21
CA THR A 383 -14.80 30.10 50.32
C THR A 383 -14.32 30.28 51.75
N ASP A 384 -13.79 29.19 52.31
CA ASP A 384 -13.11 29.24 53.61
C ASP A 384 -11.64 29.66 53.44
N THR A 385 -11.21 30.63 54.25
CA THR A 385 -9.85 31.20 54.21
C THR A 385 -8.95 30.66 55.31
N GLY A 386 -9.36 29.57 55.98
CA GLY A 386 -8.59 28.96 57.05
C GLY A 386 -7.40 28.12 56.58
N PRO A 387 -6.60 27.62 57.52
CA PRO A 387 -5.39 26.86 57.23
C PRO A 387 -5.68 25.49 56.58
N ALA A 388 -6.95 25.12 56.43
CA ALA A 388 -7.33 23.92 55.69
C ALA A 388 -7.11 24.10 54.18
N SER A 389 -7.29 25.30 53.64
CA SER A 389 -6.98 25.69 52.25
C SER A 389 -5.49 26.08 52.13
N GLY A 390 -4.94 26.05 50.93
CA GLY A 390 -3.57 26.51 50.69
C GLY A 390 -3.06 26.23 49.28
N ASP A 391 -1.94 26.86 48.97
CA ASP A 391 -1.19 26.68 47.72
C ASP A 391 0.20 26.12 48.03
N TRP A 392 0.59 25.01 47.41
CA TRP A 392 1.88 24.38 47.62
C TRP A 392 2.60 24.13 46.31
N ALA A 393 3.76 24.76 46.16
CA ALA A 393 4.61 24.57 44.98
C ALA A 393 5.56 23.36 45.10
N GLY A 394 5.88 22.93 46.32
CA GLY A 394 6.84 21.84 46.56
C GLY A 394 6.23 20.57 47.16
N VAL A 395 4.93 20.57 47.42
CA VAL A 395 4.20 19.43 48.00
C VAL A 395 3.25 18.87 47.00
N SER A 396 3.31 17.54 46.76
CA SER A 396 2.42 16.83 45.84
C SER A 396 1.37 15.98 46.56
N SER A 397 1.47 15.88 47.89
CA SER A 397 0.50 15.09 48.66
C SER A 397 0.34 15.63 50.08
N LEU A 398 -0.86 15.56 50.55
CA LEU A 398 -1.20 15.67 51.98
C LEU A 398 -1.71 14.33 52.42
N VAL A 399 -1.15 13.78 53.46
CA VAL A 399 -1.53 12.46 54.02
C VAL A 399 -1.93 12.65 55.47
N ASN A 400 -3.21 12.32 55.76
CA ASN A 400 -3.77 12.47 57.09
C ASN A 400 -3.44 13.86 57.73
N SER A 401 -3.50 14.89 56.88
CA SER A 401 -3.12 16.24 57.30
C SER A 401 -4.33 16.95 57.87
N SER A 402 -4.30 17.18 59.18
CA SER A 402 -5.36 17.88 59.90
C SER A 402 -5.19 19.38 59.82
N ALA A 403 -6.30 20.11 59.59
CA ALA A 403 -6.34 21.57 59.71
C ALA A 403 -7.76 22.02 59.96
N ASN A 404 -7.90 23.22 60.54
CA ASN A 404 -9.19 23.77 60.83
C ASN A 404 -9.68 24.69 59.70
N LEU A 405 -10.99 24.71 59.47
CA LEU A 405 -11.64 25.80 58.72
C LEU A 405 -11.71 27.07 59.59
N ALA A 406 -11.70 28.24 58.92
CA ALA A 406 -11.67 29.52 59.63
C ALA A 406 -13.01 29.93 60.24
N GLY A 407 -14.12 29.40 59.73
CA GLY A 407 -15.43 29.82 60.15
C GLY A 407 -15.86 29.26 61.49
N VAL A 408 -16.91 29.89 62.06
CA VAL A 408 -17.64 29.34 63.21
C VAL A 408 -18.90 28.65 62.71
N TYR A 409 -18.99 27.34 62.90
CA TYR A 409 -20.02 26.48 62.32
C TYR A 409 -20.93 25.95 63.43
N ALA A 410 -22.07 26.60 63.66
CA ALA A 410 -22.98 26.26 64.72
C ALA A 410 -23.28 24.78 64.80
N ALA A 411 -23.22 24.19 65.99
CA ALA A 411 -23.35 22.75 66.22
C ALA A 411 -24.76 22.20 66.00
N ASP A 412 -25.76 23.05 66.07
CA ASP A 412 -27.16 22.78 65.82
C ASP A 412 -27.55 22.88 64.34
N LYS A 413 -26.62 23.14 63.44
CA LYS A 413 -26.82 23.25 61.98
C LYS A 413 -25.96 22.23 61.25
N SER A 414 -26.52 21.63 60.22
CA SER A 414 -25.78 20.79 59.28
C SER A 414 -25.13 21.68 58.23
N TRP A 415 -23.92 21.27 57.82
CA TRP A 415 -23.13 21.98 56.83
C TRP A 415 -22.72 21.01 55.73
N GLU A 416 -22.48 21.49 54.54
CA GLU A 416 -21.82 20.76 53.47
C GLU A 416 -20.48 21.44 53.14
N ILE A 417 -19.44 20.65 53.14
CA ILE A 417 -18.08 21.12 52.83
C ILE A 417 -17.73 20.60 51.44
N LEU A 418 -17.35 21.51 50.57
CA LEU A 418 -16.79 21.19 49.23
C LEU A 418 -15.29 21.48 49.26
N ALA A 419 -14.50 20.45 49.03
CA ALA A 419 -13.08 20.58 48.74
C ALA A 419 -12.86 20.58 47.23
N VAL A 420 -12.09 21.54 46.75
CA VAL A 420 -11.64 21.61 45.34
C VAL A 420 -10.13 21.56 45.36
N LEU A 421 -9.57 20.50 44.80
CA LEU A 421 -8.15 20.34 44.63
C LEU A 421 -7.80 20.55 43.16
N GLU A 422 -6.95 21.56 42.92
CA GLU A 422 -6.53 21.95 41.58
C GLU A 422 -5.03 21.70 41.43
N ASP A 423 -4.65 21.26 40.26
CA ASP A 423 -3.27 21.34 39.78
C ASP A 423 -3.17 22.29 38.58
N LYS A 424 -2.08 22.32 37.86
CA LYS A 424 -1.93 23.21 36.70
C LYS A 424 -2.76 22.82 35.49
N PHE A 425 -3.41 21.69 35.50
CA PHE A 425 -4.11 21.13 34.34
C PHE A 425 -5.60 20.90 34.56
N THR A 426 -5.98 20.48 35.73
CA THR A 426 -7.37 20.13 36.03
C THR A 426 -7.63 20.20 37.54
N ASP A 427 -8.86 19.98 37.90
CA ASP A 427 -9.31 19.95 39.27
C ASP A 427 -10.07 18.66 39.58
N ALA A 428 -10.18 18.40 40.87
CA ALA A 428 -11.08 17.39 41.43
C ALA A 428 -11.76 17.93 42.67
N SER A 429 -12.99 17.55 42.87
CA SER A 429 -13.75 18.01 44.02
C SER A 429 -14.34 16.84 44.79
N SER A 430 -14.52 17.03 46.07
CA SER A 430 -15.17 16.11 46.97
C SER A 430 -16.06 16.88 47.94
N LYS A 431 -17.16 16.29 48.34
CA LYS A 431 -18.09 16.86 49.29
C LYS A 431 -18.23 15.97 50.51
N ALA A 432 -18.36 16.61 51.65
CA ALA A 432 -18.62 15.92 52.90
C ALA A 432 -19.71 16.67 53.68
N PRO A 433 -20.79 15.98 54.03
CA PRO A 433 -21.81 16.55 54.95
C PRO A 433 -21.27 16.53 56.36
N VAL A 434 -21.60 17.58 57.12
CA VAL A 434 -21.33 17.69 58.55
C VAL A 434 -22.66 17.72 59.26
N PRO A 435 -23.08 16.62 59.88
CA PRO A 435 -24.32 16.59 60.61
C PRO A 435 -24.25 17.46 61.85
N VAL A 436 -25.40 17.71 62.43
CA VAL A 436 -25.49 18.25 63.77
C VAL A 436 -24.89 17.27 64.78
N GLU A 437 -24.47 17.74 65.92
CA GLU A 437 -23.90 16.84 66.95
C GLU A 437 -25.05 15.98 67.57
N SER A 438 -24.88 14.65 67.48
CA SER A 438 -25.75 13.63 68.13
C SER A 438 -27.25 13.66 67.79
N VAL A 439 -27.65 13.24 66.61
CA VAL A 439 -29.06 12.99 66.33
C VAL A 439 -29.23 11.55 65.89
N ALA A 440 -29.83 10.73 66.77
CA ALA A 440 -30.25 9.37 66.41
C ALA A 440 -31.46 9.37 65.51
N LEU A 441 -32.42 10.27 65.76
CA LEU A 441 -33.64 10.50 64.98
C LEU A 441 -33.94 11.99 64.97
N SER A 442 -34.27 12.55 63.84
CA SER A 442 -34.88 13.89 63.70
C SER A 442 -36.18 13.80 62.90
N TYR A 443 -37.17 14.59 63.25
CA TYR A 443 -38.40 14.65 62.47
C TYR A 443 -38.94 16.06 62.40
N ASP A 444 -39.60 16.40 61.33
CA ASP A 444 -40.35 17.60 61.08
C ASP A 444 -41.60 17.30 60.26
N GLN A 445 -42.38 18.32 59.89
CA GLN A 445 -43.60 18.15 59.08
C GLN A 445 -43.35 17.51 57.70
N SER A 446 -42.10 17.47 57.24
CA SER A 446 -41.73 16.99 55.91
C SER A 446 -41.13 15.60 55.90
N GLY A 447 -40.79 15.01 57.10
CA GLY A 447 -40.26 13.64 57.17
C GLY A 447 -39.36 13.34 58.34
N LEU A 448 -38.61 12.20 58.21
CA LEU A 448 -37.79 11.58 59.24
C LEU A 448 -36.33 11.54 58.79
N GLY A 449 -35.41 11.98 59.67
CA GLY A 449 -33.97 11.71 59.56
C GLY A 449 -33.55 10.62 60.54
N VAL A 450 -32.75 9.65 60.10
CA VAL A 450 -32.22 8.56 60.93
C VAL A 450 -30.71 8.67 60.97
N GLY A 451 -30.14 8.86 62.15
CA GLY A 451 -28.70 9.05 62.33
C GLY A 451 -28.20 10.46 61.96
N LYS A 452 -29.09 11.35 61.61
CA LYS A 452 -28.85 12.72 61.19
C LYS A 452 -30.11 13.62 61.32
N ILE A 453 -29.95 14.92 61.21
CA ILE A 453 -31.10 15.78 60.92
C ILE A 453 -31.54 15.54 59.47
N ARG A 454 -32.87 15.42 59.24
CA ARG A 454 -33.44 15.33 57.93
C ARG A 454 -33.14 16.57 57.10
N GLU A 455 -32.65 16.37 55.92
CA GLU A 455 -32.29 17.44 54.98
C GLU A 455 -32.88 17.18 53.58
N ARG A 456 -33.16 15.92 53.24
CA ARG A 456 -33.65 15.51 51.91
C ARG A 456 -34.74 14.48 52.01
N GLY A 457 -35.76 14.64 51.18
CA GLY A 457 -36.85 13.67 51.06
C GLY A 457 -37.67 13.45 52.32
N ALA A 458 -38.64 12.53 52.29
CA ALA A 458 -39.48 12.17 53.43
C ALA A 458 -38.77 11.22 54.43
N LEU A 459 -37.76 10.48 53.99
CA LEU A 459 -36.88 9.65 54.82
C LEU A 459 -35.43 9.91 54.40
N ASP A 460 -34.60 10.39 55.32
CA ASP A 460 -33.19 10.69 55.12
C ASP A 460 -32.33 9.92 56.12
N VAL A 461 -31.62 8.89 55.64
CA VAL A 461 -30.90 7.93 56.46
C VAL A 461 -29.40 8.10 56.28
N ALA A 462 -28.62 8.20 57.37
CA ALA A 462 -27.17 8.34 57.36
C ALA A 462 -26.38 7.04 57.05
N GLY A 463 -27.05 5.95 56.72
CA GLY A 463 -26.43 4.65 56.45
C GLY A 463 -27.29 3.79 55.53
N ASP A 464 -26.90 2.53 55.40
CA ASP A 464 -27.62 1.55 54.59
C ASP A 464 -29.00 1.24 55.19
N ILE A 465 -29.98 1.02 54.31
CA ILE A 465 -31.35 0.60 54.71
C ILE A 465 -31.48 -0.90 54.49
N TYR A 466 -31.91 -1.61 55.51
CA TYR A 466 -32.17 -3.05 55.47
C TYR A 466 -33.65 -3.36 55.59
N ALA A 467 -34.16 -4.28 54.78
CA ALA A 467 -35.50 -4.87 54.93
C ALA A 467 -35.35 -6.39 55.06
N ASN A 468 -35.92 -6.97 56.12
CA ASN A 468 -35.83 -8.42 56.42
C ASN A 468 -34.37 -8.92 56.41
N ASN A 469 -33.43 -8.20 57.06
CA ASN A 469 -32.01 -8.46 57.12
C ASN A 469 -31.28 -8.49 55.75
N LYS A 470 -31.90 -7.92 54.70
CA LYS A 470 -31.27 -7.75 53.39
C LYS A 470 -31.13 -6.27 53.07
N PRO A 471 -29.99 -5.82 52.57
CA PRO A 471 -29.84 -4.43 52.17
C PRO A 471 -30.80 -4.09 51.01
N ILE A 472 -31.41 -2.92 51.07
CA ILE A 472 -32.21 -2.37 49.95
C ILE A 472 -31.17 -1.94 48.88
N GLN A 473 -31.41 -2.41 47.67
CA GLN A 473 -30.58 -1.98 46.54
C GLN A 473 -30.69 -0.48 46.33
N GLN A 474 -29.63 0.24 46.52
CA GLN A 474 -29.56 1.69 46.34
C GLN A 474 -28.98 2.09 44.98
N TYR A 475 -28.59 1.10 44.20
CA TYR A 475 -28.01 1.37 42.89
C TYR A 475 -29.11 1.69 41.87
N GLN A 476 -28.99 2.88 41.30
CA GLN A 476 -29.98 3.41 40.35
C GLN A 476 -29.74 2.80 38.94
N LEU A 477 -30.69 2.01 38.48
CA LEU A 477 -30.66 1.43 37.13
C LEU A 477 -31.29 2.35 36.06
N THR A 478 -32.18 3.25 36.45
CA THR A 478 -32.84 4.24 35.60
C THR A 478 -32.82 5.61 36.29
N GLY A 479 -33.25 6.65 35.63
CA GLY A 479 -33.61 7.91 36.31
C GLY A 479 -34.72 7.70 37.35
N ASN A 480 -34.90 8.66 38.26
CA ASN A 480 -35.95 8.59 39.29
C ASN A 480 -37.37 8.58 38.69
N ASP A 481 -37.50 8.98 37.44
CA ASP A 481 -38.71 8.97 36.63
C ASP A 481 -38.93 7.64 35.90
N GLY A 482 -38.06 6.65 36.12
CA GLY A 482 -38.06 5.38 35.42
C GLY A 482 -37.53 5.44 33.97
N VAL A 483 -37.07 6.60 33.52
CA VAL A 483 -36.51 6.78 32.18
C VAL A 483 -35.04 6.36 32.17
N SER A 484 -34.59 5.77 31.06
CA SER A 484 -33.17 5.42 30.87
C SER A 484 -32.23 6.63 31.10
N ILE A 485 -31.15 6.40 31.78
CA ILE A 485 -30.16 7.42 32.13
C ILE A 485 -29.53 8.02 30.86
N GLN A 486 -29.51 9.34 30.76
CA GLN A 486 -28.91 10.04 29.62
C GLN A 486 -27.40 9.86 29.61
N ALA A 487 -26.88 9.17 28.61
CA ALA A 487 -25.44 9.02 28.36
C ALA A 487 -24.84 10.27 27.71
N LYS A 488 -23.59 10.57 28.03
CA LYS A 488 -22.81 11.70 27.52
C LYS A 488 -21.39 11.22 27.12
N ASN A 489 -20.78 11.88 26.17
CA ASN A 489 -19.40 11.74 25.71
C ASN A 489 -19.06 10.41 25.03
N ASP A 490 -18.94 9.31 25.75
CA ASP A 490 -18.42 8.04 25.22
C ASP A 490 -19.16 6.84 25.80
N TRP A 491 -19.57 5.89 24.97
CA TRP A 491 -20.18 4.65 25.43
C TRP A 491 -19.23 3.77 26.25
N ASN A 492 -17.92 3.97 26.13
CA ASN A 492 -16.94 3.25 26.94
C ASN A 492 -16.98 3.61 28.44
N ASP A 493 -17.51 4.79 28.76
CA ASP A 493 -17.61 5.28 30.14
C ASP A 493 -18.72 4.58 30.92
N TYR A 494 -19.69 3.97 30.21
CA TYR A 494 -20.87 3.33 30.83
C TYR A 494 -20.58 1.88 31.17
N THR A 495 -19.93 1.70 32.30
CA THR A 495 -19.47 0.39 32.82
C THR A 495 -20.28 -0.12 33.99
N GLN A 496 -21.23 0.65 34.51
CA GLN A 496 -22.12 0.22 35.59
C GLN A 496 -23.40 -0.37 35.00
N ALA A 497 -23.95 -1.39 35.66
CA ALA A 497 -25.23 -1.98 35.28
C ALA A 497 -26.33 -0.92 35.25
N GLY A 498 -27.16 -0.92 34.22
CA GLY A 498 -28.22 0.09 34.09
C GLY A 498 -28.78 0.17 32.68
N PHE A 499 -29.80 1.03 32.56
CA PHE A 499 -30.46 1.36 31.31
C PHE A 499 -30.08 2.76 30.90
N TYR A 500 -29.43 2.89 29.75
CA TYR A 500 -28.90 4.15 29.25
C TYR A 500 -29.51 4.50 27.89
N ARG A 501 -29.53 5.78 27.56
CA ARG A 501 -29.92 6.29 26.25
C ARG A 501 -28.96 7.41 25.80
N GLY A 502 -28.70 7.51 24.51
CA GLY A 502 -27.87 8.60 24.00
C GLY A 502 -27.70 8.57 22.50
N SER A 503 -27.24 9.73 21.98
CA SER A 503 -26.83 9.92 20.58
C SER A 503 -25.58 10.77 20.54
N ASN A 504 -24.87 10.75 19.42
CA ASN A 504 -23.64 11.52 19.21
C ASN A 504 -22.50 11.21 20.20
N LEU A 505 -22.45 10.00 20.72
CA LEU A 505 -21.39 9.56 21.61
C LEU A 505 -20.25 8.89 20.83
N LYS A 506 -19.05 9.00 21.36
CA LYS A 506 -17.91 8.22 20.89
C LYS A 506 -18.15 6.73 21.09
N ASN A 507 -17.48 5.91 20.30
CA ASN A 507 -17.62 4.44 20.35
C ASN A 507 -19.06 3.94 20.22
N SER A 508 -19.87 4.63 19.43
CA SER A 508 -21.24 4.24 19.11
C SER A 508 -21.30 2.95 18.29
N PRO A 509 -22.39 2.16 18.41
CA PRO A 509 -22.58 0.96 17.64
C PRO A 509 -22.46 1.20 16.13
N GLY A 510 -21.69 0.36 15.41
CA GLY A 510 -21.49 0.44 13.98
C GLY A 510 -20.79 1.71 13.48
N GLY A 511 -20.14 2.48 14.35
CA GLY A 511 -19.55 3.78 14.01
C GLY A 511 -20.58 4.90 13.77
N LEU A 512 -21.86 4.63 14.04
CA LEU A 512 -22.95 5.58 13.86
C LEU A 512 -23.00 6.56 15.04
N THR A 513 -22.88 7.84 14.77
CA THR A 513 -22.93 8.90 15.79
C THR A 513 -24.29 9.57 15.90
N SER A 514 -25.05 9.59 14.81
CA SER A 514 -26.30 10.32 14.71
C SER A 514 -27.54 9.64 15.32
N PRO A 515 -27.74 8.31 15.22
CA PRO A 515 -28.92 7.69 15.79
C PRO A 515 -28.89 7.65 17.32
N TRP A 516 -30.07 7.70 17.91
CA TRP A 516 -30.25 7.42 19.32
C TRP A 516 -30.20 5.93 19.60
N PHE A 517 -29.56 5.56 20.68
CA PHE A 517 -29.48 4.19 21.17
C PHE A 517 -30.03 4.08 22.57
N HIS A 518 -30.78 2.98 22.83
CA HIS A 518 -31.01 2.45 24.15
C HIS A 518 -29.95 1.39 24.42
N VAL A 519 -29.25 1.52 25.52
CA VAL A 519 -28.17 0.60 25.88
C VAL A 519 -28.43 0.00 27.26
N VAL A 520 -28.45 -1.32 27.32
CA VAL A 520 -28.48 -2.08 28.58
C VAL A 520 -27.02 -2.50 28.88
N VAL A 521 -26.58 -2.18 30.06
CA VAL A 521 -25.26 -2.59 30.57
C VAL A 521 -25.45 -3.71 31.59
N LEU A 522 -24.88 -4.86 31.28
CA LEU A 522 -24.78 -6.02 32.14
C LEU A 522 -23.36 -6.15 32.66
N LYS A 523 -23.21 -6.06 33.98
CA LYS A 523 -21.87 -6.05 34.61
C LYS A 523 -21.68 -7.30 35.46
N HIS A 524 -20.67 -8.09 35.14
CA HIS A 524 -20.17 -9.17 35.98
C HIS A 524 -19.08 -8.66 36.93
N SER A 525 -18.13 -7.91 36.42
CA SER A 525 -17.03 -7.26 37.16
C SER A 525 -16.56 -6.00 36.42
N ASN A 526 -15.55 -5.29 36.94
CA ASN A 526 -15.00 -4.13 36.25
C ASN A 526 -14.33 -4.46 34.89
N ASP A 527 -13.90 -5.71 34.73
CA ASP A 527 -13.19 -6.20 33.54
C ASP A 527 -14.09 -7.00 32.59
N TRP A 528 -15.28 -7.37 33.04
CA TRP A 528 -16.22 -8.21 32.30
C TRP A 528 -17.60 -7.56 32.29
N ILE A 529 -17.94 -6.93 31.17
CA ILE A 529 -19.17 -6.15 30.98
C ILE A 529 -19.70 -6.45 29.59
N VAL A 530 -21.01 -6.52 29.47
CA VAL A 530 -21.68 -6.60 28.17
C VAL A 530 -22.54 -5.35 28.00
N GLN A 531 -22.46 -4.72 26.86
CA GLN A 531 -23.39 -3.68 26.41
C GLN A 531 -24.22 -4.20 25.26
N GLN A 532 -25.53 -4.08 25.40
CA GLN A 532 -26.53 -4.40 24.38
C GLN A 532 -27.22 -3.11 23.97
N ALA A 533 -27.08 -2.73 22.71
CA ALA A 533 -27.59 -1.49 22.16
C ALA A 533 -28.72 -1.77 21.16
N THR A 534 -29.81 -1.04 21.30
CA THR A 534 -30.91 -1.03 20.36
C THR A 534 -31.03 0.38 19.78
N GLU A 535 -31.06 0.49 18.47
CA GLU A 535 -31.35 1.75 17.80
C GLU A 535 -32.80 2.20 18.16
N TYR A 536 -33.05 3.50 18.30
CA TYR A 536 -34.31 4.07 18.75
C TYR A 536 -35.55 3.55 17.99
N ASN A 537 -35.39 3.28 16.70
CA ASN A 537 -36.47 2.70 15.88
C ASN A 537 -36.74 1.22 16.15
N GLY A 538 -35.94 0.57 17.00
CA GLY A 538 -36.08 -0.83 17.39
C GLY A 538 -35.69 -1.86 16.35
N ASN A 539 -35.19 -1.43 15.19
CA ASN A 539 -34.92 -2.32 14.05
C ASN A 539 -33.50 -2.86 13.98
N THR A 540 -32.57 -2.30 14.76
CA THR A 540 -31.18 -2.71 14.72
C THR A 540 -30.67 -2.96 16.14
N PHE A 541 -30.03 -4.11 16.32
CA PHE A 541 -29.46 -4.54 17.60
C PHE A 541 -27.94 -4.72 17.45
N PHE A 542 -27.25 -4.31 18.50
CA PHE A 542 -25.80 -4.48 18.61
C PHE A 542 -25.44 -5.02 19.98
N VAL A 543 -24.35 -5.76 20.05
CA VAL A 543 -23.78 -6.21 21.32
C VAL A 543 -22.27 -6.06 21.29
N ARG A 544 -21.67 -5.72 22.41
CA ARG A 544 -20.24 -5.82 22.62
C ARG A 544 -19.91 -6.23 24.03
N GLY A 545 -18.73 -6.79 24.21
CA GLY A 545 -18.20 -7.14 25.52
C GLY A 545 -16.95 -6.33 25.87
N LYS A 546 -16.76 -6.07 27.14
CA LYS A 546 -15.48 -5.70 27.73
C LYS A 546 -14.91 -6.96 28.34
N THR A 547 -13.72 -7.38 27.92
CA THR A 547 -13.06 -8.60 28.35
C THR A 547 -11.65 -8.26 28.82
N ASN A 548 -11.26 -8.66 30.00
CA ASN A 548 -9.98 -8.30 30.61
C ASN A 548 -9.70 -6.79 30.54
N GLY A 549 -10.71 -5.99 30.86
CA GLY A 549 -10.61 -4.53 30.88
C GLY A 549 -10.65 -3.83 29.51
N LYS A 550 -10.69 -4.56 28.40
CA LYS A 550 -10.70 -3.99 27.04
C LYS A 550 -12.04 -4.17 26.34
N TRP A 551 -12.54 -3.10 25.73
CA TRP A 551 -13.76 -3.16 24.93
C TRP A 551 -13.48 -3.83 23.58
N GLY A 552 -14.34 -4.79 23.24
CA GLY A 552 -14.44 -5.33 21.89
C GLY A 552 -15.24 -4.43 20.96
N SER A 553 -15.18 -4.74 19.68
CA SER A 553 -16.00 -4.07 18.66
C SER A 553 -17.48 -4.42 18.82
N TRP A 554 -18.37 -3.51 18.40
CA TRP A 554 -19.79 -3.79 18.31
C TRP A 554 -20.08 -4.83 17.24
N ILE A 555 -20.82 -5.85 17.62
CA ILE A 555 -21.35 -6.88 16.71
C ILE A 555 -22.80 -6.53 16.43
N LYS A 556 -23.15 -6.37 15.16
CA LYS A 556 -24.52 -6.11 14.72
C LYS A 556 -25.27 -7.43 14.59
N TYR A 557 -26.44 -7.53 15.18
CA TYR A 557 -27.38 -8.61 14.89
C TYR A 557 -28.08 -8.30 13.58
N VAL A 558 -27.95 -9.19 12.63
CA VAL A 558 -28.51 -9.05 11.31
C VAL A 558 -29.73 -9.97 11.23
N ASN A 559 -30.87 -9.44 10.83
CA ASN A 559 -32.09 -10.22 10.60
C ASN A 559 -32.33 -10.39 9.09
N ASP A 560 -33.33 -11.15 8.74
CA ASP A 560 -33.77 -11.47 7.37
C ASP A 560 -34.15 -10.24 6.52
N LYS A 561 -34.37 -9.08 7.17
CA LYS A 561 -34.70 -7.81 6.49
C LYS A 561 -33.47 -7.00 6.11
N HIS A 562 -32.27 -7.41 6.53
CA HIS A 562 -31.03 -6.75 6.08
C HIS A 562 -30.68 -7.17 4.66
N THR A 563 -30.61 -6.20 3.78
CA THR A 563 -30.30 -6.42 2.34
C THR A 563 -28.99 -7.20 2.12
N ASN A 564 -28.03 -7.07 3.03
CA ASN A 564 -26.73 -7.76 2.96
C ASN A 564 -26.79 -9.25 3.34
N LEU A 565 -27.91 -9.74 3.88
CA LEU A 565 -28.13 -11.17 4.14
C LEU A 565 -29.06 -11.84 3.13
N ILE A 566 -29.55 -11.10 2.16
CA ILE A 566 -30.37 -11.68 1.11
C ILE A 566 -29.54 -12.73 0.38
N ASN A 567 -29.97 -13.97 0.48
CA ASN A 567 -29.50 -15.07 -0.36
C ASN A 567 -30.72 -15.74 -0.96
N THR A 568 -31.07 -15.33 -2.17
CA THR A 568 -32.31 -15.76 -2.81
C THR A 568 -32.25 -17.19 -3.35
N GLY A 569 -31.05 -17.78 -3.49
CA GLY A 569 -30.88 -18.89 -4.43
C GLY A 569 -31.23 -18.43 -5.86
N TRP A 570 -31.24 -19.32 -6.81
CA TRP A 570 -31.67 -19.01 -8.18
C TRP A 570 -33.20 -18.90 -8.23
N LYS A 571 -33.71 -17.76 -8.70
CA LYS A 571 -35.13 -17.46 -8.89
C LYS A 571 -35.39 -17.00 -10.30
N PRO A 572 -36.57 -17.23 -10.88
CA PRO A 572 -36.96 -16.64 -12.17
C PRO A 572 -36.90 -15.12 -12.12
N ALA A 573 -36.42 -14.51 -13.17
CA ALA A 573 -36.29 -13.04 -13.27
C ALA A 573 -37.45 -12.37 -14.01
N GLY A 574 -38.61 -12.98 -14.02
CA GLY A 574 -39.84 -12.41 -14.64
C GLY A 574 -39.83 -12.39 -16.17
N TYR A 575 -38.84 -12.94 -16.82
CA TYR A 575 -38.75 -13.10 -18.26
C TYR A 575 -38.33 -14.55 -18.62
N ALA A 576 -38.77 -15.05 -19.77
CA ALA A 576 -38.51 -16.45 -20.16
C ALA A 576 -37.00 -16.74 -20.14
N ASN A 577 -36.64 -17.86 -19.52
CA ASN A 577 -35.26 -18.36 -19.40
C ASN A 577 -34.25 -17.46 -18.67
N SER A 578 -34.73 -16.41 -18.00
CA SER A 578 -33.87 -15.55 -17.18
C SER A 578 -34.06 -15.83 -15.69
N TYR A 579 -32.97 -15.92 -14.98
CA TYR A 579 -32.93 -16.22 -13.55
C TYR A 579 -31.99 -15.27 -12.83
N TYR A 580 -32.29 -14.94 -11.61
CA TYR A 580 -31.38 -14.18 -10.74
C TYR A 580 -31.06 -14.92 -9.47
N LYS A 581 -29.91 -14.60 -8.90
CA LYS A 581 -29.51 -14.98 -7.55
C LYS A 581 -28.87 -13.77 -6.90
N ARG A 582 -29.35 -13.40 -5.74
CA ARG A 582 -28.70 -12.38 -4.91
C ARG A 582 -28.08 -13.03 -3.68
N ALA A 583 -26.84 -12.72 -3.38
CA ALA A 583 -26.14 -13.10 -2.16
C ALA A 583 -25.45 -11.85 -1.60
N GLY A 584 -26.05 -11.26 -0.58
CA GLY A 584 -25.59 -9.97 -0.03
C GLY A 584 -25.72 -8.84 -1.05
N ASP A 585 -24.61 -8.18 -1.31
CA ASP A 585 -24.50 -7.09 -2.29
C ASP A 585 -24.15 -7.57 -3.71
N VAL A 586 -24.09 -8.87 -3.92
CA VAL A 586 -23.82 -9.46 -5.23
C VAL A 586 -25.11 -9.97 -5.85
N LEU A 587 -25.48 -9.40 -6.97
CA LEU A 587 -26.60 -9.85 -7.81
C LEU A 587 -26.03 -10.50 -9.07
N THR A 588 -26.37 -11.76 -9.27
CA THR A 588 -26.01 -12.51 -10.47
C THR A 588 -27.28 -12.83 -11.25
N ILE A 589 -27.25 -12.59 -12.56
CA ILE A 589 -28.38 -12.81 -13.47
C ILE A 589 -27.90 -13.70 -14.59
N LYS A 590 -28.57 -14.81 -14.78
CA LYS A 590 -28.49 -15.63 -15.99
C LYS A 590 -29.58 -15.22 -16.94
N TYR A 591 -29.25 -15.07 -18.19
CA TYR A 591 -30.20 -14.66 -19.23
C TYR A 591 -30.04 -15.54 -20.48
N ASP A 592 -31.17 -15.75 -21.15
CA ASP A 592 -31.29 -16.43 -22.42
C ASP A 592 -32.51 -15.87 -23.15
N PHE A 593 -32.30 -15.04 -24.16
CA PHE A 593 -33.37 -14.40 -24.92
C PHE A 593 -32.98 -14.19 -26.41
N ALA A 594 -33.98 -14.14 -27.28
CA ALA A 594 -33.79 -13.84 -28.69
C ALA A 594 -33.88 -12.33 -28.96
N GLY A 595 -32.95 -11.80 -29.75
CA GLY A 595 -32.94 -10.41 -30.19
C GLY A 595 -33.98 -10.17 -31.30
N ASN A 596 -34.62 -9.01 -31.28
CA ASN A 596 -35.63 -8.57 -32.27
C ASN A 596 -35.22 -7.32 -33.06
N GLY A 597 -34.00 -6.84 -32.89
CA GLY A 597 -33.50 -5.61 -33.49
C GLY A 597 -33.72 -4.36 -32.64
N GLU A 598 -34.48 -4.46 -31.56
CA GLU A 598 -34.82 -3.36 -30.64
C GLU A 598 -34.31 -3.60 -29.24
N ALA A 599 -34.69 -2.74 -28.30
CA ALA A 599 -34.40 -2.94 -26.89
C ALA A 599 -35.29 -4.02 -26.29
N ILE A 600 -34.70 -4.95 -25.54
CA ILE A 600 -35.42 -6.06 -24.89
C ILE A 600 -35.17 -6.05 -23.39
N THR A 601 -36.24 -5.97 -22.61
CA THR A 601 -36.19 -6.24 -21.17
C THR A 601 -36.10 -7.75 -20.94
N PHE A 602 -34.99 -8.22 -20.46
CA PHE A 602 -34.72 -9.64 -20.25
C PHE A 602 -34.78 -10.07 -18.76
N ALA A 603 -34.90 -9.14 -17.86
CA ALA A 603 -35.11 -9.41 -16.45
C ALA A 603 -35.98 -8.33 -15.79
N VAL A 604 -36.97 -8.77 -15.03
CA VAL A 604 -37.79 -7.95 -14.13
C VAL A 604 -37.63 -8.52 -12.74
N LEU A 605 -37.06 -7.77 -11.82
CA LEU A 605 -36.69 -8.24 -10.50
C LEU A 605 -37.65 -7.72 -9.44
N PRO A 606 -37.87 -8.47 -8.33
CA PRO A 606 -38.55 -7.90 -7.17
C PRO A 606 -37.82 -6.65 -6.66
N LYS A 607 -38.58 -5.66 -6.21
CA LYS A 607 -38.06 -4.34 -5.77
C LYS A 607 -37.00 -4.46 -4.67
N GLU A 608 -37.11 -5.48 -3.85
CA GLU A 608 -36.19 -5.76 -2.73
C GLU A 608 -34.84 -6.34 -3.20
N VAL A 609 -34.79 -6.82 -4.41
CA VAL A 609 -33.60 -7.49 -4.98
C VAL A 609 -32.68 -6.51 -5.66
N LEU A 610 -33.23 -5.52 -6.37
CA LEU A 610 -32.45 -4.49 -7.06
C LEU A 610 -32.39 -3.21 -6.20
N THR A 611 -31.44 -3.14 -5.30
CA THR A 611 -31.28 -2.03 -4.35
C THR A 611 -30.26 -0.97 -4.77
N ALA A 612 -29.87 -0.96 -6.04
CA ALA A 612 -28.95 0.04 -6.61
C ALA A 612 -29.43 1.49 -6.35
N PRO A 613 -28.55 2.41 -5.97
CA PRO A 613 -28.94 3.77 -5.56
C PRO A 613 -29.50 4.63 -6.70
N GLN A 614 -29.12 4.37 -7.94
CA GLN A 614 -29.52 5.15 -9.12
C GLN A 614 -29.69 4.25 -10.35
N ASN A 615 -30.40 4.73 -11.37
CA ASN A 615 -30.40 4.14 -12.70
C ASN A 615 -29.02 4.33 -13.32
N TYR A 616 -28.42 3.29 -13.85
CA TYR A 616 -27.16 3.38 -14.54
C TYR A 616 -27.08 2.43 -15.72
N MET A 617 -26.26 2.80 -16.67
CA MET A 617 -26.00 2.01 -17.85
C MET A 617 -24.71 1.22 -17.61
N LEU A 618 -24.82 -0.09 -17.61
CA LEU A 618 -23.66 -0.96 -17.59
C LEU A 618 -23.29 -1.29 -19.04
N THR A 619 -22.06 -0.98 -19.42
CA THR A 619 -21.49 -1.48 -20.67
C THR A 619 -21.04 -2.91 -20.47
N ILE A 620 -21.96 -3.83 -20.42
CA ILE A 620 -21.65 -5.25 -20.42
C ILE A 620 -21.88 -5.76 -21.83
N ALA A 621 -20.84 -6.30 -22.44
CA ALA A 621 -20.97 -6.99 -23.71
C ALA A 621 -21.86 -8.22 -23.49
N VAL A 622 -23.03 -8.19 -24.11
CA VAL A 622 -23.91 -9.36 -24.21
C VAL A 622 -23.63 -9.95 -25.58
N TRP A 623 -23.05 -11.12 -25.59
CA TRP A 623 -22.63 -11.79 -26.82
C TRP A 623 -23.80 -12.59 -27.38
N ASP A 624 -24.04 -12.49 -28.70
CA ASP A 624 -24.90 -13.43 -29.38
C ASP A 624 -24.19 -14.79 -29.59
N ALA A 625 -24.94 -15.78 -30.00
CA ALA A 625 -24.40 -17.13 -30.21
C ALA A 625 -23.27 -17.18 -31.26
N ASP A 626 -23.19 -16.18 -32.14
CA ASP A 626 -22.16 -16.06 -33.17
C ASP A 626 -20.96 -15.21 -32.72
N GLY A 627 -20.99 -14.67 -31.50
CA GLY A 627 -19.91 -13.87 -30.94
C GLY A 627 -19.73 -12.49 -31.58
N THR A 628 -20.72 -11.95 -32.30
CA THR A 628 -20.58 -10.74 -33.12
C THR A 628 -21.43 -9.55 -32.67
N ALA A 629 -22.44 -9.73 -31.84
CA ALA A 629 -23.33 -8.65 -31.42
C ALA A 629 -23.12 -8.23 -29.97
N ASN A 630 -22.74 -6.99 -29.76
CA ASN A 630 -22.65 -6.36 -28.43
C ASN A 630 -23.94 -5.57 -28.16
N SER A 631 -24.57 -5.81 -27.03
CA SER A 631 -25.63 -4.97 -26.50
C SER A 631 -25.19 -4.35 -25.17
N HIS A 632 -25.73 -3.16 -24.88
CA HIS A 632 -25.54 -2.49 -23.60
C HIS A 632 -26.73 -2.79 -22.69
N VAL A 633 -26.46 -3.08 -21.43
CA VAL A 633 -27.51 -3.32 -20.45
C VAL A 633 -27.79 -2.05 -19.65
N GLN A 634 -29.01 -1.60 -19.70
CA GLN A 634 -29.55 -0.55 -18.85
C GLN A 634 -30.23 -1.18 -17.64
N ILE A 635 -29.93 -0.67 -16.46
CA ILE A 635 -30.61 -1.01 -15.21
C ILE A 635 -31.54 0.15 -14.87
N ASP A 636 -32.84 -0.12 -14.88
CA ASP A 636 -33.87 0.81 -14.42
C ASP A 636 -34.38 0.40 -13.04
N LYS A 637 -33.99 1.17 -12.03
CA LYS A 637 -34.44 0.96 -10.65
C LYS A 637 -35.93 1.26 -10.46
N GLY A 638 -36.49 2.23 -11.19
CA GLY A 638 -37.90 2.60 -11.12
C GLY A 638 -38.81 1.47 -11.57
N GLY A 639 -38.47 0.83 -12.67
CA GLY A 639 -39.15 -0.34 -13.22
C GLY A 639 -38.62 -1.68 -12.68
N ASN A 640 -37.54 -1.68 -11.92
CA ASN A 640 -36.81 -2.88 -11.48
C ASN A 640 -36.41 -3.81 -12.64
N THR A 641 -36.03 -3.24 -13.75
CA THR A 641 -35.78 -3.96 -15.01
C THR A 641 -34.33 -3.89 -15.46
N LEU A 642 -33.91 -4.95 -16.17
CA LEU A 642 -32.67 -4.96 -16.93
C LEU A 642 -33.04 -5.12 -18.41
N THR A 643 -32.58 -4.16 -19.21
CA THR A 643 -32.94 -4.05 -20.63
C THR A 643 -31.67 -4.01 -21.49
N ALA A 644 -31.56 -4.90 -22.45
CA ALA A 644 -30.56 -4.84 -23.50
C ALA A 644 -30.99 -3.79 -24.53
N LEU A 645 -30.23 -2.72 -24.70
CA LEU A 645 -30.66 -1.51 -25.44
C LEU A 645 -30.65 -1.63 -26.96
N LYS A 646 -29.80 -2.46 -27.52
CA LYS A 646 -29.74 -2.78 -28.93
C LYS A 646 -29.48 -4.26 -29.11
N THR A 647 -30.45 -4.96 -29.64
CA THR A 647 -30.30 -6.37 -29.97
C THR A 647 -30.27 -6.56 -31.48
N LYS A 648 -29.64 -7.61 -31.96
CA LYS A 648 -29.63 -7.97 -33.37
C LYS A 648 -30.79 -8.92 -33.62
N ASN A 649 -31.62 -8.62 -34.65
CA ASN A 649 -32.76 -9.46 -34.98
C ASN A 649 -32.31 -10.87 -35.38
N GLY A 650 -32.94 -11.88 -34.78
CA GLY A 650 -32.65 -13.30 -35.01
C GLY A 650 -31.43 -13.86 -34.29
N SER A 651 -30.72 -13.07 -33.49
CA SER A 651 -29.60 -13.56 -32.67
C SER A 651 -30.07 -13.97 -31.29
N ASN A 652 -29.52 -15.05 -30.76
CA ASN A 652 -29.77 -15.49 -29.39
C ASN A 652 -28.69 -14.94 -28.45
N TYR A 653 -29.12 -14.33 -27.35
CA TYR A 653 -28.27 -13.80 -26.29
C TYR A 653 -28.38 -14.66 -25.06
N PHE A 654 -27.28 -15.25 -24.63
CA PHE A 654 -27.25 -16.06 -23.40
C PHE A 654 -25.96 -15.85 -22.61
N GLY A 655 -26.07 -15.91 -21.33
CA GLY A 655 -24.90 -15.71 -20.49
C GLY A 655 -25.23 -15.44 -19.03
N GLN A 656 -24.26 -14.90 -18.34
CA GLN A 656 -24.39 -14.52 -16.95
C GLN A 656 -23.70 -13.17 -16.73
N LEU A 657 -24.39 -12.25 -16.04
CA LEU A 657 -23.81 -10.99 -15.58
C LEU A 657 -23.86 -10.94 -14.06
N THR A 658 -22.88 -10.29 -13.46
CA THR A 658 -22.79 -10.08 -12.02
C THR A 658 -22.67 -8.59 -11.73
N ILE A 659 -23.48 -8.11 -10.82
CA ILE A 659 -23.60 -6.70 -10.45
C ILE A 659 -23.32 -6.58 -8.96
N MET A 660 -22.50 -5.64 -8.57
CA MET A 660 -22.38 -5.19 -7.19
C MET A 660 -23.44 -4.12 -6.94
N LEU A 661 -24.30 -4.34 -5.95
CA LEU A 661 -25.45 -3.48 -5.63
C LEU A 661 -25.10 -2.38 -4.64
#